data_bca155b262696b6748bebc52130a21f2
#
_entry.id   bca155b262696b6748bebc52130a21f2
#
_cell.length_a   1.000
_cell.length_b   1.000
_cell.length_c   1.000
_cell.angle_alpha   90.00
_cell.angle_beta   90.00
_cell.angle_gamma   90.00
#
_symmetry.space_group_name_H-M   'P 1'
#
loop_
_entity.id
_entity.type
_entity.pdbx_description
1 polymer ?
#
loop_
_entity_poly.entity_id
_entity_poly.type
_entity_poly.pdbx_seq_one_letter_code
_entity_poly.pdbx_strand_id
1 'polypeptide(L)'
;MGGSGGLISKVVGAGLMIAGLFTGGVTSAMGMALMAAGVAVQVAGSLIFKPKLPSMNYRDTSERKQMLRSSSAPETVIVGKTVISGLLFFAEEEAGEQDENEKITLALALAGHPIEKIGKIWLGDDLIETFGDKASWELHNDREDAAPFMLKNCPSWKEDMIGRGLAWLRVTLTFDQEKFPYGLPNVKCEVWGKHLFDPRTGQTVWGNNGVLVILDYYRHYLKVPDTDIDFDSFKQAADLCDEKVSLPEGGFEPRYTLNGAYDLNESPSSVLEAMHKCINAEPTFTAGKHGIQIGAYYGPAIKTITESQLIGTVTCTPETGLKDATNAVYGTFIDAEQLYTKTDFTPVIVDEWVKEDGLEIRENIDYRFVTSPYQAQRLARQYLRKKKAGRRVQLTMNLDGYAYRPGEVVLLALPSLGISGLEFRIAEWSFHALDGVALTLEEDGAYLYEDVIGKPFERPPFVSLPTGGVASPINLAFVPLAVSDIVQGMLSWQNVASDVRYNTVNILQNGRVIQSIQVPGERVDINGLARGTYRVEVRATNMAGAMSAPAISDFAIQAPPAPIKVDVTSGMFSLTVSPKQGDSAVLGYTFEFWFSEEKLANLSENEVITKTNKVGQGNFWTQENLKAGHTYYFYVRTINSYGKSPFVEASGVCSAQTELLLDELAGQISRDQPAQDLLGEINSKANQIDITELHELMRINHDKLLEESMRQGATIEESEKKWEEA
;
A
#
# COMPACT_ATOMS: atom_id res chain seq x y z
N MET A 1 26.87 -2.87 10.93
CA MET A 1 27.72 -2.42 9.83
C MET A 1 27.78 -3.49 8.74
N GLY A 2 26.68 -3.73 8.03
CA GLY A 2 26.60 -4.81 7.02
C GLY A 2 25.86 -4.43 5.73
N GLY A 3 25.41 -3.18 5.58
CA GLY A 3 24.58 -2.77 4.45
C GLY A 3 25.28 -2.08 3.27
N SER A 4 26.51 -1.60 3.45
CA SER A 4 27.19 -0.81 2.40
C SER A 4 27.88 -1.65 1.31
N GLY A 5 28.36 -2.85 1.65
CA GLY A 5 29.10 -3.69 0.70
C GLY A 5 28.25 -4.24 -0.44
N GLY A 6 27.01 -4.62 -0.18
CA GLY A 6 26.08 -5.12 -1.20
C GLY A 6 25.60 -4.03 -2.17
N LEU A 7 25.45 -2.80 -1.67
CA LEU A 7 25.08 -1.64 -2.51
C LEU A 7 26.24 -1.23 -3.43
N ILE A 8 27.45 -1.22 -2.89
CA ILE A 8 28.67 -0.87 -3.66
C ILE A 8 28.91 -1.89 -4.78
N SER A 9 28.76 -3.19 -4.52
CA SER A 9 28.93 -4.22 -5.56
C SER A 9 27.87 -4.11 -6.67
N LYS A 10 26.60 -3.76 -6.34
CA LYS A 10 25.54 -3.53 -7.32
C LYS A 10 25.80 -2.27 -8.18
N VAL A 11 26.24 -1.19 -7.53
CA VAL A 11 26.55 0.06 -8.24
C VAL A 11 27.78 -0.11 -9.16
N VAL A 12 28.82 -0.79 -8.69
CA VAL A 12 30.01 -1.07 -9.51
C VAL A 12 29.68 -2.04 -10.63
N GLY A 13 28.87 -3.09 -10.37
CA GLY A 13 28.43 -4.02 -11.39
C GLY A 13 27.56 -3.36 -12.48
N ALA A 14 26.60 -2.51 -12.07
CA ALA A 14 25.80 -1.73 -13.00
C ALA A 14 26.63 -0.72 -13.80
N GLY A 15 27.59 -0.07 -13.14
CA GLY A 15 28.52 0.87 -13.79
C GLY A 15 29.37 0.19 -14.87
N LEU A 16 29.87 -1.01 -14.62
CA LEU A 16 30.63 -1.80 -15.58
C LEU A 16 29.76 -2.28 -16.75
N MET A 17 28.51 -2.65 -16.51
CA MET A 17 27.57 -3.01 -17.59
C MET A 17 27.23 -1.80 -18.47
N ILE A 18 26.99 -0.64 -17.86
CA ILE A 18 26.74 0.60 -18.60
C ILE A 18 27.97 1.03 -19.38
N ALA A 19 29.19 0.95 -18.80
CA ALA A 19 30.42 1.23 -19.49
C ALA A 19 30.65 0.29 -20.67
N GLY A 20 30.26 -0.98 -20.56
CA GLY A 20 30.31 -1.95 -21.66
C GLY A 20 29.43 -1.57 -22.84
N LEU A 21 28.28 -0.96 -22.59
CA LEU A 21 27.36 -0.47 -23.63
C LEU A 21 27.91 0.78 -24.36
N PHE A 22 28.64 1.62 -23.65
CA PHE A 22 29.23 2.88 -24.24
C PHE A 22 30.57 2.69 -24.92
N THR A 23 31.31 1.61 -24.63
CA THR A 23 32.67 1.38 -25.19
C THR A 23 32.74 0.53 -26.45
N GLY A 24 31.68 0.51 -27.24
CA GLY A 24 31.62 -0.20 -28.53
C GLY A 24 30.41 -1.13 -28.71
N GLY A 25 29.42 -0.99 -27.85
CA GLY A 25 28.20 -1.81 -27.90
C GLY A 25 28.42 -3.26 -27.50
N VAL A 26 27.38 -4.07 -27.63
CA VAL A 26 27.40 -5.52 -27.33
C VAL A 26 28.27 -6.34 -28.27
N THR A 27 28.80 -5.72 -29.33
CA THR A 27 29.60 -6.37 -30.39
C THR A 27 31.10 -6.25 -30.20
N SER A 28 31.59 -5.47 -29.22
CA SER A 28 33.02 -5.37 -28.97
C SER A 28 33.50 -6.31 -27.87
N ALA A 29 34.63 -6.99 -28.06
CA ALA A 29 35.25 -7.85 -27.06
C ALA A 29 35.47 -7.13 -25.71
N MET A 30 35.70 -5.81 -25.73
CA MET A 30 35.88 -4.99 -24.56
C MET A 30 34.53 -4.67 -23.85
N GLY A 31 33.46 -4.42 -24.63
CA GLY A 31 32.11 -4.24 -24.09
C GLY A 31 31.58 -5.49 -23.39
N MET A 32 31.84 -6.66 -23.97
CA MET A 32 31.46 -7.95 -23.36
C MET A 32 32.26 -8.28 -22.11
N ALA A 33 33.58 -8.02 -22.11
CA ALA A 33 34.41 -8.23 -20.94
C ALA A 33 33.90 -7.37 -19.74
N LEU A 34 33.52 -6.12 -20.01
CA LEU A 34 32.97 -5.22 -19.01
C LEU A 34 31.56 -5.65 -18.54
N MET A 35 30.70 -6.15 -19.44
CA MET A 35 29.39 -6.69 -19.06
C MET A 35 29.52 -7.99 -18.26
N ALA A 36 30.39 -8.92 -18.68
CA ALA A 36 30.67 -10.15 -17.94
C ALA A 36 31.26 -9.86 -16.56
N ALA A 37 32.20 -8.90 -16.46
CA ALA A 37 32.72 -8.45 -15.18
C ALA A 37 31.64 -7.82 -14.29
N GLY A 38 30.73 -7.04 -14.87
CA GLY A 38 29.58 -6.46 -14.16
C GLY A 38 28.65 -7.51 -13.57
N VAL A 39 28.35 -8.56 -14.32
CA VAL A 39 27.55 -9.71 -13.85
C VAL A 39 28.31 -10.49 -12.76
N ALA A 40 29.59 -10.77 -12.95
CA ALA A 40 30.42 -11.46 -11.97
C ALA A 40 30.50 -10.71 -10.64
N VAL A 41 30.64 -9.39 -10.67
CA VAL A 41 30.65 -8.53 -9.46
C VAL A 41 29.29 -8.54 -8.77
N GLN A 42 28.17 -8.55 -9.51
CA GLN A 42 26.83 -8.65 -8.91
C GLN A 42 26.59 -10.02 -8.29
N VAL A 43 26.97 -11.10 -8.96
CA VAL A 43 26.83 -12.48 -8.45
C VAL A 43 27.71 -12.71 -7.23
N ALA A 44 28.98 -12.31 -7.28
CA ALA A 44 29.90 -12.43 -6.14
C ALA A 44 29.42 -11.58 -4.94
N GLY A 45 28.95 -10.36 -5.20
CA GLY A 45 28.40 -9.49 -4.17
C GLY A 45 27.13 -10.06 -3.51
N SER A 46 26.28 -10.74 -4.26
CA SER A 46 25.06 -11.37 -3.74
C SER A 46 25.35 -12.64 -2.93
N LEU A 47 26.46 -13.32 -3.21
CA LEU A 47 26.90 -14.51 -2.45
C LEU A 47 27.57 -14.13 -1.11
N ILE A 48 28.32 -13.01 -1.09
CA ILE A 48 29.06 -12.56 0.09
C ILE A 48 28.18 -11.74 1.04
N PHE A 49 27.29 -10.95 0.49
CA PHE A 49 26.35 -10.09 1.25
C PHE A 49 24.92 -10.59 1.02
N LYS A 50 24.51 -11.63 1.76
CA LYS A 50 23.09 -12.00 1.81
C LYS A 50 22.31 -10.88 2.52
N PRO A 51 21.57 -9.98 1.84
CA PRO A 51 20.58 -9.19 2.51
C PRO A 51 19.52 -10.17 3.02
N LYS A 52 19.10 -10.02 4.27
CA LYS A 52 17.80 -10.56 4.69
C LYS A 52 16.77 -9.86 3.81
N LEU A 53 16.29 -10.56 2.79
CA LEU A 53 15.14 -10.12 2.02
C LEU A 53 13.99 -9.92 3.01
N PRO A 54 13.34 -8.75 3.04
CA PRO A 54 12.02 -8.68 3.63
C PRO A 54 11.20 -9.77 2.92
N SER A 55 10.38 -10.49 3.65
CA SER A 55 9.44 -11.45 3.10
C SER A 55 8.46 -10.68 2.21
N MET A 56 8.83 -10.45 0.96
CA MET A 56 7.92 -9.94 -0.05
C MET A 56 7.06 -11.12 -0.49
N ASN A 57 5.95 -11.28 0.19
CA ASN A 57 4.96 -12.33 -0.07
C ASN A 57 4.17 -12.11 -1.36
N TYR A 58 4.55 -11.13 -2.21
CA TYR A 58 3.76 -10.77 -3.37
C TYR A 58 4.62 -10.12 -4.45
N ARG A 59 4.78 -10.80 -5.59
CA ARG A 59 5.27 -10.18 -6.83
C ARG A 59 4.11 -9.50 -7.54
N ASP A 60 4.20 -8.21 -7.70
CA ASP A 60 3.23 -7.47 -8.50
C ASP A 60 3.25 -7.96 -9.96
N THR A 61 2.10 -7.90 -10.64
CA THR A 61 1.97 -8.25 -12.06
C THR A 61 2.92 -7.45 -12.97
N SER A 62 3.32 -6.24 -12.54
CA SER A 62 4.31 -5.43 -13.23
C SER A 62 5.71 -6.05 -13.23
N GLU A 63 6.12 -6.72 -12.14
CA GLU A 63 7.43 -7.39 -12.08
C GLU A 63 7.51 -8.60 -13.01
N ARG A 64 6.40 -9.31 -13.23
CA ARG A 64 6.34 -10.46 -14.14
C ARG A 64 6.46 -10.08 -15.61
N LYS A 65 6.27 -8.82 -15.95
CA LYS A 65 6.45 -8.28 -17.31
C LYS A 65 7.88 -7.83 -17.58
N GLN A 66 8.77 -7.98 -16.63
CA GLN A 66 10.19 -7.72 -16.80
C GLN A 66 10.96 -9.03 -16.92
N MET A 67 11.90 -9.06 -17.83
CA MET A 67 12.82 -10.17 -17.98
C MET A 67 13.72 -10.24 -16.75
N LEU A 68 13.50 -11.27 -15.91
CA LEU A 68 14.28 -11.49 -14.71
C LEU A 68 15.57 -12.22 -15.03
N ARG A 69 16.63 -11.87 -14.30
CA ARG A 69 17.93 -12.57 -14.31
C ARG A 69 18.17 -13.07 -12.90
N SER A 70 18.00 -14.35 -12.68
CA SER A 70 18.23 -14.95 -11.36
C SER A 70 18.68 -16.40 -11.50
N SER A 71 19.63 -16.80 -10.69
CA SER A 71 20.06 -18.19 -10.58
C SER A 71 19.14 -19.05 -9.70
N SER A 72 18.22 -18.44 -8.98
CA SER A 72 17.25 -19.12 -8.10
C SER A 72 15.94 -18.36 -8.09
N ALA A 73 15.15 -18.50 -9.16
CA ALA A 73 13.80 -17.97 -9.22
C ALA A 73 12.79 -19.06 -8.83
N PRO A 74 11.67 -18.69 -8.20
CA PRO A 74 10.60 -19.64 -7.97
C PRO A 74 9.97 -20.07 -9.30
N GLU A 75 9.41 -21.25 -9.31
CA GLU A 75 8.63 -21.77 -10.41
C GLU A 75 7.34 -20.94 -10.55
N THR A 76 7.08 -20.48 -11.76
CA THR A 76 5.87 -19.71 -12.10
C THR A 76 4.83 -20.62 -12.72
N VAL A 77 3.59 -20.53 -12.23
CA VAL A 77 2.42 -21.23 -12.77
C VAL A 77 1.52 -20.24 -13.46
N ILE A 78 1.14 -20.55 -14.73
CA ILE A 78 0.26 -19.73 -15.54
C ILE A 78 -1.10 -20.41 -15.67
N VAL A 79 -2.16 -19.70 -15.30
CA VAL A 79 -3.55 -20.15 -15.42
C VAL A 79 -4.33 -19.23 -16.34
N GLY A 80 -5.22 -19.83 -17.16
CA GLY A 80 -5.96 -19.06 -18.16
C GLY A 80 -5.03 -18.39 -19.17
N LYS A 81 -5.14 -17.09 -19.34
CA LYS A 81 -4.38 -16.28 -20.30
C LYS A 81 -3.75 -15.06 -19.64
N THR A 82 -2.47 -14.80 -19.91
CA THR A 82 -1.77 -13.63 -19.36
C THR A 82 -0.60 -13.19 -20.22
N VAL A 83 0.02 -12.05 -19.88
CA VAL A 83 1.28 -11.59 -20.46
C VAL A 83 2.39 -11.67 -19.42
N ILE A 84 3.49 -12.31 -19.76
CA ILE A 84 4.68 -12.44 -18.93
C ILE A 84 5.96 -12.23 -19.75
N SER A 85 7.07 -11.97 -19.08
CA SER A 85 8.39 -11.83 -19.70
C SER A 85 9.30 -13.06 -19.52
N GLY A 86 8.99 -13.89 -18.53
CA GLY A 86 9.79 -15.07 -18.22
C GLY A 86 11.10 -14.76 -17.46
N LEU A 87 11.80 -15.84 -17.13
CA LEU A 87 13.11 -15.82 -16.49
C LEU A 87 14.19 -16.09 -17.53
N LEU A 88 15.10 -15.14 -17.70
CA LEU A 88 16.28 -15.35 -18.55
C LEU A 88 17.25 -16.31 -17.85
N PHE A 89 17.36 -17.53 -18.35
CA PHE A 89 18.24 -18.57 -17.80
C PHE A 89 19.44 -18.86 -18.69
N PHE A 90 19.41 -18.44 -19.97
CA PHE A 90 20.51 -18.58 -20.91
C PHE A 90 20.57 -17.38 -21.86
N ALA A 91 21.79 -16.93 -22.15
CA ALA A 91 22.06 -15.93 -23.16
C ALA A 91 23.47 -16.18 -23.75
N GLU A 92 23.58 -16.23 -25.05
CA GLU A 92 24.84 -16.42 -25.76
C GLU A 92 24.87 -15.55 -27.02
N GLU A 93 26.02 -14.98 -27.29
CA GLU A 93 26.28 -14.18 -28.47
C GLU A 93 26.94 -15.04 -29.56
N GLU A 94 26.55 -14.82 -30.79
CA GLU A 94 27.04 -15.53 -31.99
C GLU A 94 27.56 -14.52 -33.02
N ALA A 95 28.61 -14.90 -33.71
CA ALA A 95 29.13 -14.11 -34.85
C ALA A 95 28.06 -14.08 -35.97
N GLY A 96 27.82 -12.89 -36.52
CA GLY A 96 26.99 -12.67 -37.68
C GLY A 96 27.73 -12.69 -38.99
N GLU A 97 27.11 -12.14 -40.03
CA GLU A 97 27.73 -12.06 -41.39
C GLU A 97 28.71 -10.89 -41.51
N GLN A 98 28.57 -9.85 -40.69
CA GLN A 98 29.35 -8.60 -40.82
C GLN A 98 30.32 -8.38 -39.67
N ASP A 99 29.96 -8.77 -38.43
CA ASP A 99 30.78 -8.55 -37.22
C ASP A 99 30.73 -9.75 -36.26
N GLU A 100 31.79 -9.89 -35.44
CA GLU A 100 31.78 -10.75 -34.25
C GLU A 100 30.69 -10.25 -33.28
N ASN A 101 29.85 -11.17 -32.77
CA ASN A 101 28.76 -10.89 -31.80
C ASN A 101 27.60 -10.04 -32.36
N GLU A 102 27.28 -10.20 -33.63
CA GLU A 102 26.12 -9.57 -34.26
C GLU A 102 24.78 -10.11 -33.79
N LYS A 103 24.75 -11.38 -33.35
CA LYS A 103 23.51 -12.04 -32.90
C LYS A 103 23.57 -12.41 -31.44
N ILE A 104 22.43 -12.30 -30.76
CA ILE A 104 22.25 -12.78 -29.40
C ILE A 104 21.06 -13.75 -29.33
N THR A 105 21.29 -14.93 -28.74
CA THR A 105 20.24 -15.90 -28.48
C THR A 105 19.93 -15.95 -27.00
N LEU A 106 18.66 -15.76 -26.68
CA LEU A 106 18.11 -15.74 -25.33
C LEU A 106 17.21 -16.95 -25.12
N ALA A 107 17.26 -17.57 -23.94
CA ALA A 107 16.28 -18.53 -23.51
C ALA A 107 15.58 -18.06 -22.23
N LEU A 108 14.26 -17.96 -22.30
CA LEU A 108 13.39 -17.39 -21.27
C LEU A 108 12.45 -18.47 -20.77
N ALA A 109 12.58 -18.92 -19.54
CA ALA A 109 11.63 -19.83 -18.89
C ALA A 109 10.33 -19.08 -18.58
N LEU A 110 9.22 -19.56 -19.13
CA LEU A 110 7.90 -18.96 -18.98
C LEU A 110 7.13 -19.58 -17.82
N ALA A 111 7.09 -20.91 -17.77
CA ALA A 111 6.34 -21.66 -16.76
C ALA A 111 7.05 -22.96 -16.39
N GLY A 112 6.84 -23.42 -15.17
CA GLY A 112 7.28 -24.73 -14.69
C GLY A 112 6.33 -25.88 -15.05
N HIS A 113 5.55 -25.70 -16.11
CA HIS A 113 4.63 -26.70 -16.66
C HIS A 113 4.42 -26.46 -18.16
N PRO A 114 3.95 -27.45 -18.91
CA PRO A 114 3.52 -27.26 -20.29
C PRO A 114 2.39 -26.23 -20.39
N ILE A 115 2.44 -25.42 -21.45
CA ILE A 115 1.43 -24.41 -21.79
C ILE A 115 0.69 -24.78 -23.08
N GLU A 116 -0.47 -24.20 -23.29
CA GLU A 116 -1.24 -24.45 -24.54
C GLU A 116 -0.53 -23.84 -25.75
N LYS A 117 -0.23 -22.54 -25.69
CA LYS A 117 0.41 -21.79 -26.78
C LYS A 117 0.87 -20.41 -26.35
N ILE A 118 1.65 -19.78 -27.22
CA ILE A 118 1.99 -18.36 -27.16
C ILE A 118 1.18 -17.60 -28.24
N GLY A 119 0.78 -16.37 -27.91
CA GLY A 119 0.20 -15.42 -28.84
C GLY A 119 1.19 -14.36 -29.30
N LYS A 120 0.85 -13.11 -29.07
CA LYS A 120 1.68 -11.97 -29.43
C LYS A 120 2.95 -11.92 -28.56
N ILE A 121 4.06 -11.54 -29.19
CA ILE A 121 5.33 -11.30 -28.52
C ILE A 121 5.71 -9.85 -28.76
N TRP A 122 6.15 -9.16 -27.71
CA TRP A 122 6.63 -7.78 -27.80
C TRP A 122 8.11 -7.72 -27.41
N LEU A 123 8.84 -6.91 -28.11
CA LEU A 123 10.20 -6.49 -27.79
C LEU A 123 10.12 -5.03 -27.36
N GLY A 124 10.21 -4.79 -26.06
CA GLY A 124 9.82 -3.49 -25.50
C GLY A 124 8.30 -3.29 -25.63
N ASP A 125 7.88 -2.32 -26.41
CA ASP A 125 6.47 -2.03 -26.66
C ASP A 125 6.04 -2.39 -28.09
N ASP A 126 6.97 -2.80 -28.96
CA ASP A 126 6.71 -3.15 -30.34
C ASP A 126 6.52 -4.67 -30.52
N LEU A 127 5.63 -5.04 -31.43
CA LEU A 127 5.43 -6.45 -31.77
C LEU A 127 6.68 -7.02 -32.46
N ILE A 128 7.05 -8.26 -32.12
CA ILE A 128 8.25 -8.92 -32.68
C ILE A 128 8.25 -8.99 -34.19
N GLU A 129 7.06 -9.06 -34.81
CA GLU A 129 6.89 -9.09 -36.24
C GLU A 129 7.37 -7.82 -36.96
N THR A 130 7.38 -6.67 -36.24
CA THR A 130 7.86 -5.39 -36.77
C THR A 130 9.37 -5.35 -36.97
N PHE A 131 10.09 -6.30 -36.37
CA PHE A 131 11.55 -6.43 -36.49
C PHE A 131 11.97 -7.27 -37.69
N GLY A 132 11.02 -7.95 -38.36
CA GLY A 132 11.28 -8.75 -39.57
C GLY A 132 12.32 -9.85 -39.36
N ASP A 133 13.37 -9.85 -40.18
CA ASP A 133 14.47 -10.81 -40.09
C ASP A 133 15.45 -10.59 -38.96
N LYS A 134 15.36 -9.45 -38.27
CA LYS A 134 16.20 -9.09 -37.13
C LYS A 134 15.80 -9.78 -35.83
N ALA A 135 14.63 -10.39 -35.76
CA ALA A 135 14.16 -11.13 -34.61
C ALA A 135 13.53 -12.46 -35.00
N SER A 136 13.87 -13.53 -34.31
CA SER A 136 13.24 -14.85 -34.47
C SER A 136 12.99 -15.50 -33.13
N TRP A 137 11.97 -16.34 -33.09
CA TRP A 137 11.60 -17.01 -31.84
C TRP A 137 11.10 -18.43 -32.07
N GLU A 138 11.15 -19.24 -31.01
CA GLU A 138 10.64 -20.60 -30.99
C GLU A 138 10.17 -20.98 -29.58
N LEU A 139 8.97 -21.55 -29.47
CA LEU A 139 8.45 -22.08 -28.22
C LEU A 139 8.96 -23.52 -28.03
N HIS A 140 9.51 -23.79 -26.88
CA HIS A 140 9.85 -25.11 -26.40
C HIS A 140 8.95 -25.47 -25.21
N ASN A 141 8.20 -26.56 -25.35
CA ASN A 141 7.15 -26.93 -24.42
C ASN A 141 7.33 -28.39 -24.04
N ASP A 142 7.77 -28.66 -22.79
CA ASP A 142 8.01 -30.02 -22.25
C ASP A 142 8.82 -30.93 -23.20
N ARG A 143 10.03 -30.50 -23.53
CA ARG A 143 10.90 -31.25 -24.45
C ARG A 143 11.46 -32.51 -23.79
N GLU A 144 11.67 -33.55 -24.60
CA GLU A 144 12.34 -34.79 -24.19
C GLU A 144 13.81 -34.82 -24.63
N ASP A 145 14.22 -33.97 -25.59
CA ASP A 145 15.56 -33.84 -26.15
C ASP A 145 16.02 -32.38 -26.14
N ALA A 146 17.35 -32.18 -26.26
CA ALA A 146 17.91 -30.84 -26.36
C ALA A 146 17.47 -30.17 -27.66
N ALA A 147 17.24 -28.83 -27.62
CA ALA A 147 16.77 -28.07 -28.76
C ALA A 147 17.82 -28.06 -29.88
N PRO A 148 17.51 -28.57 -31.10
CA PRO A 148 18.46 -28.69 -32.21
C PRO A 148 19.05 -27.34 -32.63
N PHE A 149 18.24 -26.28 -32.62
CA PHE A 149 18.72 -24.91 -32.91
C PHE A 149 19.80 -24.48 -31.92
N MET A 150 19.58 -24.73 -30.62
CA MET A 150 20.50 -24.34 -29.57
C MET A 150 21.82 -25.12 -29.66
N LEU A 151 21.74 -26.43 -29.89
CA LEU A 151 22.94 -27.27 -30.07
C LEU A 151 23.79 -26.87 -31.27
N LYS A 152 23.13 -26.37 -32.35
CA LYS A 152 23.81 -25.97 -33.57
C LYS A 152 24.47 -24.59 -33.47
N ASN A 153 23.77 -23.62 -32.84
CA ASN A 153 24.11 -22.21 -32.90
C ASN A 153 24.67 -21.65 -31.58
N CYS A 154 24.55 -22.41 -30.49
CA CYS A 154 25.00 -21.98 -29.16
C CYS A 154 26.02 -22.97 -28.60
N PRO A 155 27.32 -22.76 -28.75
CA PRO A 155 28.38 -23.66 -28.29
C PRO A 155 28.34 -24.03 -26.81
N SER A 156 27.79 -23.16 -25.96
CA SER A 156 27.62 -23.41 -24.51
C SER A 156 26.42 -24.29 -24.18
N TRP A 157 25.47 -24.51 -25.14
CA TRP A 157 24.33 -25.38 -24.93
C TRP A 157 24.72 -26.85 -25.12
N LYS A 158 24.36 -27.69 -24.12
CA LYS A 158 24.75 -29.11 -24.09
C LYS A 158 23.55 -30.02 -24.31
N GLU A 159 23.83 -31.27 -24.65
CA GLU A 159 22.81 -32.30 -24.90
C GLU A 159 21.94 -32.62 -23.67
N ASP A 160 22.45 -32.38 -22.47
CA ASP A 160 21.72 -32.57 -21.21
C ASP A 160 20.81 -31.38 -20.83
N MET A 161 20.90 -30.25 -21.55
CA MET A 161 20.06 -29.07 -21.37
C MET A 161 18.74 -29.23 -22.13
N ILE A 162 17.81 -30.00 -21.58
CA ILE A 162 16.58 -30.42 -22.26
C ILE A 162 15.41 -29.50 -21.93
N GLY A 163 15.25 -29.13 -20.65
CA GLY A 163 14.11 -28.32 -20.16
C GLY A 163 12.82 -29.14 -20.01
N ARG A 164 12.90 -30.37 -19.49
CA ARG A 164 11.74 -31.21 -19.21
C ARG A 164 10.80 -30.54 -18.21
N GLY A 165 9.50 -30.65 -18.46
CA GLY A 165 8.47 -30.06 -17.61
C GLY A 165 8.38 -28.53 -17.70
N LEU A 166 9.24 -27.87 -18.50
CA LEU A 166 9.27 -26.42 -18.65
C LEU A 166 8.66 -25.98 -19.97
N ALA A 167 7.99 -24.85 -19.93
CA ALA A 167 7.71 -24.06 -21.12
C ALA A 167 8.71 -22.89 -21.17
N TRP A 168 9.49 -22.81 -22.23
CA TRP A 168 10.46 -21.74 -22.42
C TRP A 168 10.52 -21.23 -23.85
N LEU A 169 10.87 -19.96 -23.99
CA LEU A 169 10.92 -19.26 -25.28
C LEU A 169 12.38 -18.99 -25.65
N ARG A 170 12.78 -19.45 -26.83
CA ARG A 170 14.00 -18.96 -27.49
C ARG A 170 13.68 -17.68 -28.25
N VAL A 171 14.49 -16.66 -28.07
CA VAL A 171 14.45 -15.43 -28.86
C VAL A 171 15.87 -15.16 -29.38
N THR A 172 16.05 -15.02 -30.69
CA THR A 172 17.32 -14.64 -31.28
C THR A 172 17.15 -13.27 -31.93
N LEU A 173 17.99 -12.33 -31.54
CA LEU A 173 18.01 -10.96 -32.03
C LEU A 173 19.30 -10.72 -32.81
N THR A 174 19.20 -10.11 -33.99
CA THR A 174 20.33 -9.63 -34.77
C THR A 174 20.47 -8.14 -34.53
N PHE A 175 21.67 -7.71 -34.16
CA PHE A 175 21.94 -6.30 -33.83
C PHE A 175 21.58 -5.38 -35.00
N ASP A 176 20.84 -4.33 -34.67
CA ASP A 176 20.46 -3.26 -35.55
C ASP A 176 20.29 -1.98 -34.73
N GLN A 177 21.10 -0.97 -35.00
CA GLN A 177 21.12 0.24 -34.18
C GLN A 177 19.82 1.05 -34.28
N GLU A 178 19.13 0.98 -35.42
CA GLU A 178 17.84 1.66 -35.58
C GLU A 178 16.70 0.92 -34.84
N LYS A 179 16.74 -0.41 -34.82
CA LYS A 179 15.73 -1.26 -34.19
C LYS A 179 15.95 -1.45 -32.70
N PHE A 180 17.20 -1.42 -32.24
CA PHE A 180 17.55 -1.61 -30.82
C PHE A 180 18.38 -0.43 -30.26
N PRO A 181 17.87 0.82 -30.32
CA PRO A 181 18.64 2.01 -29.95
C PRO A 181 19.02 2.05 -28.45
N TYR A 182 18.33 1.30 -27.63
CA TYR A 182 18.54 1.25 -26.18
C TYR A 182 19.14 -0.06 -25.67
N GLY A 183 19.65 -0.90 -26.57
CA GLY A 183 20.21 -2.22 -26.25
C GLY A 183 19.14 -3.32 -26.21
N LEU A 184 19.36 -4.35 -25.38
CA LEU A 184 18.51 -5.52 -25.33
C LEU A 184 17.09 -5.17 -24.83
N PRO A 185 16.02 -5.35 -25.66
CA PRO A 185 14.67 -5.02 -25.27
C PRO A 185 14.13 -6.02 -24.24
N ASN A 186 13.17 -5.59 -23.44
CA ASN A 186 12.42 -6.49 -22.59
C ASN A 186 11.46 -7.34 -23.44
N VAL A 187 11.55 -8.66 -23.32
CA VAL A 187 10.67 -9.59 -24.05
C VAL A 187 9.42 -9.82 -23.23
N LYS A 188 8.26 -9.59 -23.82
CA LYS A 188 6.95 -9.90 -23.25
C LYS A 188 6.21 -10.83 -24.19
N CYS A 189 5.51 -11.82 -23.67
CA CYS A 189 4.71 -12.72 -24.50
C CYS A 189 3.34 -12.98 -23.86
N GLU A 190 2.34 -13.04 -24.69
CA GLU A 190 1.00 -13.47 -24.35
C GLU A 190 0.98 -14.99 -24.33
N VAL A 191 0.54 -15.58 -23.21
CA VAL A 191 0.61 -17.02 -22.94
C VAL A 191 -0.77 -17.55 -22.58
N TRP A 192 -1.18 -18.63 -23.22
CA TRP A 192 -2.26 -19.51 -22.78
C TRP A 192 -1.64 -20.58 -21.89
N GLY A 193 -2.04 -20.58 -20.62
CA GLY A 193 -1.38 -21.34 -19.56
C GLY A 193 -1.69 -22.84 -19.58
N LYS A 194 -1.81 -23.37 -18.39
CA LYS A 194 -1.93 -24.80 -18.11
C LYS A 194 -3.23 -25.42 -18.62
N HIS A 195 -3.17 -26.70 -19.00
CA HIS A 195 -4.36 -27.54 -19.22
C HIS A 195 -4.94 -27.94 -17.87
N LEU A 196 -6.26 -27.87 -17.75
CA LEU A 196 -7.01 -28.15 -16.54
C LEU A 196 -7.84 -29.43 -16.71
N PHE A 197 -7.87 -30.26 -15.70
CA PHE A 197 -8.76 -31.42 -15.66
C PHE A 197 -10.19 -30.99 -15.39
N ASP A 198 -11.10 -31.34 -16.27
CA ASP A 198 -12.53 -31.10 -16.10
C ASP A 198 -13.23 -32.40 -15.66
N PRO A 199 -13.70 -32.47 -14.42
CA PRO A 199 -14.37 -33.68 -13.90
C PRO A 199 -15.74 -33.95 -14.53
N ARG A 200 -16.30 -32.99 -15.27
CA ARG A 200 -17.58 -33.15 -16.02
C ARG A 200 -17.39 -34.01 -17.26
N THR A 201 -16.26 -33.84 -17.94
CA THR A 201 -15.91 -34.50 -19.17
C THR A 201 -14.87 -35.61 -19.03
N GLY A 202 -14.11 -35.58 -17.93
CA GLY A 202 -12.96 -36.45 -17.73
C GLY A 202 -11.73 -36.07 -18.58
N GLN A 203 -11.77 -34.96 -19.28
CA GLN A 203 -10.68 -34.51 -20.16
C GLN A 203 -9.79 -33.45 -19.48
N THR A 204 -8.55 -33.38 -19.92
CA THR A 204 -7.60 -32.33 -19.52
C THR A 204 -7.34 -31.45 -20.74
N VAL A 205 -7.89 -30.24 -20.71
CA VAL A 205 -7.83 -29.29 -21.83
C VAL A 205 -7.54 -27.88 -21.31
N TRP A 206 -7.08 -27.01 -22.20
CA TRP A 206 -6.91 -25.61 -21.81
C TRP A 206 -8.26 -24.98 -21.47
N GLY A 207 -8.28 -24.18 -20.41
CA GLY A 207 -9.43 -23.43 -19.97
C GLY A 207 -9.07 -22.38 -18.92
N ASN A 208 -10.02 -21.50 -18.67
CA ASN A 208 -9.90 -20.46 -17.64
C ASN A 208 -11.09 -20.44 -16.66
N ASN A 209 -11.84 -21.54 -16.62
CA ASN A 209 -12.92 -21.72 -15.66
C ASN A 209 -12.34 -21.63 -14.24
N GLY A 210 -12.86 -20.68 -13.43
CA GLY A 210 -12.25 -20.35 -12.15
C GLY A 210 -12.20 -21.50 -11.16
N VAL A 211 -13.21 -22.36 -11.15
CA VAL A 211 -13.30 -23.51 -10.26
C VAL A 211 -12.32 -24.61 -10.68
N LEU A 212 -12.13 -24.84 -12.00
CA LEU A 212 -11.18 -25.82 -12.49
C LEU A 212 -9.73 -25.42 -12.19
N VAL A 213 -9.43 -24.11 -12.19
CA VAL A 213 -8.14 -23.59 -11.75
C VAL A 213 -7.89 -23.92 -10.28
N ILE A 214 -8.88 -23.72 -9.41
CA ILE A 214 -8.77 -24.05 -7.98
C ILE A 214 -8.64 -25.57 -7.78
N LEU A 215 -9.40 -26.38 -8.51
CA LEU A 215 -9.28 -27.84 -8.48
C LEU A 215 -7.87 -28.31 -8.84
N ASP A 216 -7.28 -27.71 -9.88
CA ASP A 216 -5.90 -27.99 -10.27
C ASP A 216 -4.92 -27.67 -9.15
N TYR A 217 -5.14 -26.54 -8.44
CA TYR A 217 -4.32 -26.16 -7.30
C TYR A 217 -4.40 -27.19 -6.17
N TYR A 218 -5.58 -27.67 -5.80
CA TYR A 218 -5.75 -28.73 -4.81
C TYR A 218 -5.03 -30.01 -5.21
N ARG A 219 -5.20 -30.46 -6.45
CA ARG A 219 -4.64 -31.76 -6.91
C ARG A 219 -3.13 -31.72 -7.10
N HIS A 220 -2.62 -30.68 -7.76
CA HIS A 220 -1.22 -30.66 -8.20
C HIS A 220 -0.27 -29.97 -7.22
N TYR A 221 -0.72 -28.97 -6.48
CA TYR A 221 0.15 -28.18 -5.60
C TYR A 221 -0.05 -28.49 -4.12
N LEU A 222 -1.29 -28.64 -3.67
CA LEU A 222 -1.58 -29.11 -2.30
C LEU A 222 -1.49 -30.64 -2.18
N LYS A 223 -1.45 -31.36 -3.29
CA LYS A 223 -1.37 -32.83 -3.32
C LYS A 223 -2.54 -33.51 -2.60
N VAL A 224 -3.73 -32.89 -2.63
CA VAL A 224 -4.94 -33.49 -2.05
C VAL A 224 -5.32 -34.73 -2.87
N PRO A 225 -5.46 -35.91 -2.26
CA PRO A 225 -5.90 -37.12 -2.98
C PRO A 225 -7.29 -36.96 -3.60
N ASP A 226 -7.52 -37.52 -4.77
CA ASP A 226 -8.82 -37.45 -5.44
C ASP A 226 -9.96 -38.05 -4.58
N THR A 227 -9.66 -38.98 -3.68
CA THR A 227 -10.63 -39.54 -2.70
C THR A 227 -11.16 -38.51 -1.71
N ASP A 228 -10.36 -37.51 -1.42
CA ASP A 228 -10.62 -36.48 -0.44
C ASP A 228 -11.16 -35.19 -1.08
N ILE A 229 -11.51 -35.26 -2.39
CA ILE A 229 -12.13 -34.18 -3.15
C ILE A 229 -13.62 -34.53 -3.40
N ASP A 230 -14.49 -33.56 -3.16
CA ASP A 230 -15.89 -33.61 -3.54
C ASP A 230 -16.07 -33.12 -4.98
N PHE A 231 -15.84 -34.02 -5.94
CA PHE A 231 -15.96 -33.70 -7.36
C PHE A 231 -17.36 -33.22 -7.78
N ASP A 232 -18.40 -33.58 -7.04
CA ASP A 232 -19.77 -33.18 -7.42
C ASP A 232 -20.00 -31.70 -7.10
N SER A 233 -19.44 -31.17 -6.01
CA SER A 233 -19.44 -29.75 -5.74
C SER A 233 -18.63 -28.97 -6.81
N PHE A 234 -17.45 -29.48 -7.20
CA PHE A 234 -16.64 -28.87 -8.25
C PHE A 234 -17.32 -28.88 -9.64
N LYS A 235 -18.07 -29.94 -10.01
CA LYS A 235 -18.84 -29.99 -11.27
C LYS A 235 -19.92 -28.92 -11.29
N GLN A 236 -20.75 -28.85 -10.24
CA GLN A 236 -21.81 -27.87 -10.14
C GLN A 236 -21.28 -26.43 -10.15
N ALA A 237 -20.22 -26.17 -9.42
CA ALA A 237 -19.58 -24.88 -9.38
C ALA A 237 -18.93 -24.50 -10.73
N ALA A 238 -18.37 -25.48 -11.47
CA ALA A 238 -17.82 -25.24 -12.80
C ALA A 238 -18.90 -24.91 -13.83
N ASP A 239 -20.09 -25.54 -13.74
CA ASP A 239 -21.25 -25.20 -14.60
C ASP A 239 -21.70 -23.75 -14.35
N LEU A 240 -21.75 -23.31 -13.11
CA LEU A 240 -22.06 -21.92 -12.73
C LEU A 240 -21.02 -20.93 -13.24
N CYS A 241 -19.72 -21.29 -13.22
CA CYS A 241 -18.68 -20.45 -13.81
C CYS A 241 -18.86 -20.22 -15.32
N ASP A 242 -19.30 -21.26 -16.04
CA ASP A 242 -19.48 -21.22 -17.49
C ASP A 242 -20.80 -20.56 -17.92
N GLU A 243 -21.71 -20.24 -17.00
CA GLU A 243 -22.93 -19.50 -17.31
C GLU A 243 -22.61 -18.18 -18.02
N LYS A 244 -23.39 -17.89 -19.06
CA LYS A 244 -23.22 -16.68 -19.85
C LYS A 244 -23.93 -15.50 -19.22
N VAL A 245 -23.18 -14.46 -18.92
CA VAL A 245 -23.68 -13.18 -18.37
C VAL A 245 -23.63 -12.11 -19.44
N SER A 246 -24.71 -11.32 -19.58
CA SER A 246 -24.82 -10.24 -20.55
C SER A 246 -23.90 -9.07 -20.22
N LEU A 247 -23.31 -8.50 -21.26
CA LEU A 247 -22.44 -7.30 -21.15
C LEU A 247 -23.21 -6.02 -21.51
N PRO A 248 -22.84 -4.85 -20.92
CA PRO A 248 -23.46 -3.55 -21.24
C PRO A 248 -23.36 -3.16 -22.73
N GLU A 249 -22.28 -3.53 -23.39
CA GLU A 249 -21.97 -3.24 -24.79
C GLU A 249 -22.57 -4.27 -25.77
N GLY A 250 -23.31 -5.23 -25.23
CA GLY A 250 -23.83 -6.37 -25.96
C GLY A 250 -22.87 -7.56 -25.96
N GLY A 251 -23.44 -8.76 -26.19
CA GLY A 251 -22.69 -10.02 -26.09
C GLY A 251 -22.74 -10.63 -24.71
N PHE A 252 -21.92 -11.67 -24.52
CA PHE A 252 -21.90 -12.47 -23.30
C PHE A 252 -20.46 -12.84 -22.93
N GLU A 253 -20.19 -12.98 -21.64
CA GLU A 253 -18.97 -13.57 -21.11
C GLU A 253 -19.29 -14.69 -20.11
N PRO A 254 -18.37 -15.63 -19.81
CA PRO A 254 -18.53 -16.57 -18.72
C PRO A 254 -18.62 -15.83 -17.38
N ARG A 255 -19.43 -16.35 -16.46
CA ARG A 255 -19.68 -15.71 -15.17
C ARG A 255 -18.39 -15.47 -14.37
N TYR A 256 -17.54 -16.50 -14.25
CA TYR A 256 -16.30 -16.42 -13.50
C TYR A 256 -15.13 -17.11 -14.19
N THR A 257 -14.12 -16.34 -14.53
CA THR A 257 -12.86 -16.81 -15.08
C THR A 257 -11.70 -16.41 -14.21
N LEU A 258 -10.63 -17.21 -14.20
CA LEU A 258 -9.35 -16.87 -13.59
C LEU A 258 -8.25 -16.85 -14.66
N ASN A 259 -7.54 -15.75 -14.73
CA ASN A 259 -6.44 -15.51 -15.67
C ASN A 259 -5.27 -14.85 -14.94
N GLY A 260 -4.06 -15.33 -15.12
CA GLY A 260 -2.89 -14.74 -14.48
C GLY A 260 -1.78 -15.74 -14.20
N ALA A 261 -0.89 -15.36 -13.31
CA ALA A 261 0.20 -16.20 -12.87
C ALA A 261 0.46 -16.04 -11.38
N TYR A 262 1.02 -17.08 -10.77
CA TYR A 262 1.51 -17.07 -9.39
C TYR A 262 2.80 -17.88 -9.29
N ASP A 263 3.59 -17.61 -8.26
CA ASP A 263 4.84 -18.30 -8.03
C ASP A 263 4.69 -19.30 -6.88
N LEU A 264 5.36 -20.47 -6.98
CA LEU A 264 5.23 -21.53 -5.98
C LEU A 264 5.87 -21.20 -4.60
N ASN A 265 6.57 -20.09 -4.48
CA ASN A 265 7.05 -19.58 -3.20
C ASN A 265 6.02 -18.71 -2.46
N GLU A 266 4.90 -18.37 -3.10
CA GLU A 266 3.79 -17.71 -2.44
C GLU A 266 3.08 -18.66 -1.47
N SER A 267 2.58 -18.13 -0.35
CA SER A 267 1.87 -19.00 0.59
C SER A 267 0.59 -19.57 -0.06
N PRO A 268 0.31 -20.87 0.10
CA PRO A 268 -0.89 -21.48 -0.47
C PRO A 268 -2.19 -20.79 -0.04
N SER A 269 -2.26 -20.34 1.21
CA SER A 269 -3.41 -19.59 1.72
C SER A 269 -3.64 -18.29 0.95
N SER A 270 -2.57 -17.51 0.68
CA SER A 270 -2.66 -16.24 -0.05
C SER A 270 -3.11 -16.45 -1.50
N VAL A 271 -2.57 -17.47 -2.17
CA VAL A 271 -2.96 -17.80 -3.56
C VAL A 271 -4.42 -18.24 -3.63
N LEU A 272 -4.83 -19.17 -2.76
CA LEU A 272 -6.21 -19.66 -2.72
C LEU A 272 -7.20 -18.56 -2.33
N GLU A 273 -6.88 -17.74 -1.34
CA GLU A 273 -7.73 -16.61 -0.94
C GLU A 273 -7.94 -15.64 -2.13
N ALA A 274 -6.86 -15.32 -2.86
CA ALA A 274 -6.96 -14.49 -4.05
C ALA A 274 -7.82 -15.14 -5.15
N MET A 275 -7.66 -16.45 -5.39
CA MET A 275 -8.47 -17.20 -6.37
C MET A 275 -9.95 -17.24 -5.96
N HIS A 276 -10.26 -17.62 -4.72
CA HIS A 276 -11.64 -17.68 -4.21
C HIS A 276 -12.32 -16.31 -4.29
N LYS A 277 -11.61 -15.26 -3.89
CA LYS A 277 -12.09 -13.87 -3.97
C LYS A 277 -12.45 -13.45 -5.41
N CYS A 278 -11.65 -13.86 -6.40
CA CYS A 278 -11.86 -13.51 -7.80
C CYS A 278 -13.05 -14.23 -8.46
N ILE A 279 -13.64 -15.23 -7.81
CA ILE A 279 -14.83 -15.95 -8.30
C ILE A 279 -15.94 -16.00 -7.25
N ASN A 280 -15.82 -15.22 -6.16
CA ASN A 280 -16.74 -15.22 -5.03
C ASN A 280 -17.05 -16.64 -4.53
N ALA A 281 -16.00 -17.46 -4.35
CA ALA A 281 -16.13 -18.84 -3.90
C ALA A 281 -15.71 -18.99 -2.44
N GLU A 282 -16.26 -19.99 -1.79
CA GLU A 282 -15.92 -20.40 -0.42
C GLU A 282 -15.52 -21.88 -0.43
N PRO A 283 -14.38 -22.24 0.21
CA PRO A 283 -14.02 -23.63 0.36
C PRO A 283 -14.97 -24.31 1.35
N THR A 284 -15.35 -25.53 1.05
CA THR A 284 -16.15 -26.36 1.97
C THR A 284 -15.38 -27.63 2.37
N PHE A 285 -15.60 -28.07 3.60
CA PHE A 285 -15.04 -29.33 4.07
C PHE A 285 -16.12 -30.14 4.76
N THR A 286 -16.59 -31.18 4.08
CA THR A 286 -17.73 -31.97 4.56
C THR A 286 -17.39 -33.47 4.47
N ALA A 287 -17.61 -34.21 5.55
CA ALA A 287 -17.38 -35.64 5.63
C ALA A 287 -15.95 -36.06 5.20
N GLY A 288 -14.95 -35.24 5.51
CA GLY A 288 -13.54 -35.52 5.16
C GLY A 288 -13.16 -35.14 3.73
N LYS A 289 -14.05 -34.51 2.95
CA LYS A 289 -13.79 -34.10 1.59
C LYS A 289 -13.75 -32.59 1.42
N HIS A 290 -12.78 -32.13 0.63
CA HIS A 290 -12.67 -30.75 0.18
C HIS A 290 -13.61 -30.48 -0.99
N GLY A 291 -14.48 -29.51 -0.82
CA GLY A 291 -15.41 -29.05 -1.83
C GLY A 291 -15.28 -27.55 -2.05
N ILE A 292 -16.13 -27.03 -2.92
CA ILE A 292 -16.21 -25.61 -3.23
C ILE A 292 -17.66 -25.19 -3.42
N GLN A 293 -17.99 -23.99 -2.96
CA GLN A 293 -19.26 -23.35 -3.20
C GLN A 293 -19.04 -21.98 -3.80
N ILE A 294 -19.66 -21.67 -4.92
CA ILE A 294 -19.59 -20.37 -5.56
C ILE A 294 -20.66 -19.44 -4.99
N GLY A 295 -20.42 -18.14 -5.01
CA GLY A 295 -21.42 -17.12 -4.72
C GLY A 295 -22.52 -17.08 -5.75
N ALA A 296 -23.45 -18.01 -5.63
CA ALA A 296 -24.69 -18.11 -6.39
C ALA A 296 -25.83 -18.50 -5.46
N TYR A 297 -27.06 -18.31 -5.89
CA TYR A 297 -28.22 -18.71 -5.12
C TYR A 297 -28.49 -20.21 -5.26
N TYR A 298 -28.41 -20.92 -4.13
CA TYR A 298 -28.62 -22.37 -4.03
C TYR A 298 -30.03 -22.75 -3.54
N GLY A 299 -30.91 -21.75 -3.42
CA GLY A 299 -32.31 -21.95 -3.03
C GLY A 299 -33.25 -22.29 -4.21
N PRO A 300 -34.55 -22.31 -4.00
CA PRO A 300 -35.21 -21.94 -2.76
C PRO A 300 -35.03 -22.98 -1.64
N ALA A 301 -35.10 -22.50 -0.39
CA ALA A 301 -34.95 -23.35 0.77
C ALA A 301 -36.04 -24.43 0.83
N ILE A 302 -35.62 -25.66 1.02
CA ILE A 302 -36.52 -26.82 1.13
C ILE A 302 -36.80 -27.16 2.59
N LYS A 303 -35.84 -26.87 3.48
CA LYS A 303 -35.93 -27.19 4.92
C LYS A 303 -36.19 -25.93 5.72
N THR A 304 -36.99 -26.07 6.80
CA THR A 304 -37.30 -24.99 7.74
C THR A 304 -36.76 -25.32 9.12
N ILE A 305 -36.03 -24.42 9.72
CA ILE A 305 -35.61 -24.48 11.12
C ILE A 305 -36.66 -23.74 11.95
N THR A 306 -37.23 -24.41 12.96
CA THR A 306 -38.25 -23.88 13.84
C THR A 306 -37.78 -23.81 15.29
N GLU A 307 -38.43 -22.98 16.12
CA GLU A 307 -38.10 -22.82 17.55
C GLU A 307 -38.09 -24.13 18.32
N SER A 308 -38.99 -25.09 17.96
CA SER A 308 -39.05 -26.40 18.62
C SER A 308 -37.83 -27.27 18.47
N GLN A 309 -36.99 -27.00 17.48
CA GLN A 309 -35.77 -27.75 17.21
C GLN A 309 -34.54 -27.13 17.91
N LEU A 310 -34.69 -25.97 18.56
CA LEU A 310 -33.59 -25.24 19.18
C LEU A 310 -33.39 -25.66 20.65
N ILE A 311 -32.11 -25.67 21.04
CA ILE A 311 -31.68 -25.91 22.41
C ILE A 311 -30.84 -24.71 22.85
N GLY A 312 -31.20 -24.09 23.96
CA GLY A 312 -30.41 -22.98 24.50
C GLY A 312 -30.71 -21.64 23.88
N THR A 313 -29.71 -20.75 23.89
CA THR A 313 -29.88 -19.37 23.48
C THR A 313 -29.58 -19.20 21.99
N VAL A 314 -30.32 -18.30 21.34
CA VAL A 314 -30.09 -17.85 19.98
C VAL A 314 -29.48 -16.47 20.02
N THR A 315 -28.36 -16.30 19.34
CA THR A 315 -27.70 -14.99 19.16
C THR A 315 -27.98 -14.49 17.74
N CYS A 316 -28.61 -13.33 17.63
CA CYS A 316 -28.90 -12.72 16.34
C CYS A 316 -28.18 -11.35 16.24
N THR A 317 -27.36 -11.18 15.23
CA THR A 317 -26.85 -9.88 14.81
C THR A 317 -27.74 -9.41 13.67
N PRO A 318 -28.61 -8.39 13.88
CA PRO A 318 -29.66 -8.06 12.92
C PRO A 318 -29.16 -7.34 11.67
N GLU A 319 -28.07 -6.60 11.78
CA GLU A 319 -27.49 -5.82 10.68
C GLU A 319 -26.03 -5.48 10.97
N THR A 320 -25.31 -5.11 9.93
CA THR A 320 -23.92 -4.65 10.04
C THR A 320 -23.90 -3.25 10.63
N GLY A 321 -23.12 -3.03 11.69
CA GLY A 321 -22.94 -1.69 12.27
C GLY A 321 -22.28 -0.72 11.29
N LEU A 322 -22.56 0.59 11.41
CA LEU A 322 -22.04 1.63 10.52
C LEU A 322 -20.49 1.61 10.40
N LYS A 323 -19.80 1.20 11.45
CA LYS A 323 -18.34 1.07 11.47
C LYS A 323 -17.82 0.01 10.48
N ASP A 324 -18.60 -1.05 10.27
CA ASP A 324 -18.25 -2.19 9.42
C ASP A 324 -19.09 -2.21 8.12
N ALA A 325 -19.93 -1.21 7.93
CA ALA A 325 -20.74 -1.01 6.72
C ALA A 325 -19.84 -0.64 5.53
N THR A 326 -20.32 -0.97 4.33
CA THR A 326 -19.69 -0.60 3.06
C THR A 326 -20.79 -0.31 2.06
N ASN A 327 -20.76 0.85 1.40
CA ASN A 327 -21.74 1.25 0.39
C ASN A 327 -21.13 1.60 -0.96
N ALA A 328 -19.78 1.58 -1.05
CA ALA A 328 -19.03 1.81 -2.27
C ALA A 328 -17.81 0.89 -2.33
N VAL A 329 -17.61 0.19 -3.44
CA VAL A 329 -16.42 -0.63 -3.71
C VAL A 329 -15.64 -0.02 -4.87
N TYR A 330 -14.40 0.28 -4.58
CA TYR A 330 -13.35 0.64 -5.52
C TYR A 330 -12.38 -0.52 -5.65
N GLY A 331 -11.50 -0.47 -6.60
CA GLY A 331 -10.41 -1.45 -6.67
C GLY A 331 -9.92 -1.68 -8.07
N THR A 332 -9.08 -2.70 -8.19
CA THR A 332 -8.29 -2.96 -9.38
C THR A 332 -8.53 -4.35 -9.94
N PHE A 333 -8.35 -4.48 -11.23
CA PHE A 333 -8.33 -5.74 -11.97
C PHE A 333 -7.17 -5.73 -12.98
N ILE A 334 -6.96 -6.79 -13.72
CA ILE A 334 -5.90 -6.91 -14.72
C ILE A 334 -6.52 -6.72 -16.11
N ASP A 335 -6.34 -5.56 -16.74
CA ASP A 335 -6.95 -5.28 -18.04
C ASP A 335 -6.22 -6.02 -19.18
N ALA A 336 -6.88 -7.02 -19.76
CA ALA A 336 -6.33 -7.82 -20.87
C ALA A 336 -6.06 -6.98 -22.12
N GLU A 337 -6.80 -5.91 -22.36
CA GLU A 337 -6.61 -5.03 -23.54
C GLU A 337 -5.49 -4.02 -23.33
N GLN A 338 -5.10 -3.78 -22.08
CA GLN A 338 -3.93 -2.96 -21.73
C GLN A 338 -2.71 -3.82 -21.37
N LEU A 339 -2.41 -4.85 -22.16
CA LEU A 339 -1.28 -5.75 -21.93
C LEU A 339 -1.27 -6.37 -20.54
N TYR A 340 -2.44 -6.70 -19.99
CA TYR A 340 -2.61 -7.26 -18.65
C TYR A 340 -2.02 -6.34 -17.55
N THR A 341 -2.22 -5.04 -17.69
CA THR A 341 -1.82 -4.06 -16.68
C THR A 341 -2.89 -3.93 -15.60
N LYS A 342 -2.45 -3.74 -14.38
CA LYS A 342 -3.36 -3.48 -13.25
C LYS A 342 -4.03 -2.12 -13.45
N THR A 343 -5.36 -2.13 -13.50
CA THR A 343 -6.19 -0.95 -13.83
C THR A 343 -7.37 -0.89 -12.88
N ASP A 344 -7.84 0.30 -12.54
CA ASP A 344 -9.04 0.49 -11.74
C ASP A 344 -10.28 0.11 -12.56
N PHE A 345 -11.20 -0.67 -11.98
CA PHE A 345 -12.51 -0.88 -12.57
C PHE A 345 -13.48 0.25 -12.22
N THR A 346 -14.56 0.40 -13.00
CA THR A 346 -15.60 1.39 -12.70
C THR A 346 -16.16 1.14 -11.30
N PRO A 347 -16.06 2.08 -10.35
CA PRO A 347 -16.52 1.89 -8.98
C PRO A 347 -18.00 1.51 -8.91
N VAL A 348 -18.31 0.59 -8.02
CA VAL A 348 -19.69 0.19 -7.74
C VAL A 348 -20.16 0.92 -6.48
N ILE A 349 -21.04 1.88 -6.67
CA ILE A 349 -21.59 2.73 -5.61
C ILE A 349 -23.11 2.53 -5.59
N VAL A 350 -23.68 2.35 -4.41
CA VAL A 350 -25.14 2.26 -4.22
C VAL A 350 -25.63 3.56 -3.58
N ASP A 351 -26.10 4.48 -4.43
CA ASP A 351 -26.46 5.85 -4.04
C ASP A 351 -27.56 5.91 -2.96
N GLU A 352 -28.47 4.94 -2.93
CA GLU A 352 -29.48 4.84 -1.90
C GLU A 352 -28.85 4.57 -0.53
N TRP A 353 -27.89 3.66 -0.44
CA TRP A 353 -27.21 3.34 0.80
C TRP A 353 -26.29 4.48 1.26
N VAL A 354 -25.65 5.17 0.33
CA VAL A 354 -24.88 6.38 0.67
C VAL A 354 -25.76 7.47 1.30
N LYS A 355 -27.01 7.61 0.83
CA LYS A 355 -27.99 8.54 1.42
C LYS A 355 -28.49 8.07 2.78
N GLU A 356 -28.72 6.77 2.96
CA GLU A 356 -29.11 6.18 4.25
C GLU A 356 -28.01 6.37 5.30
N ASP A 357 -26.76 6.06 4.94
CA ASP A 357 -25.61 6.13 5.84
C ASP A 357 -25.09 7.57 6.04
N GLY A 358 -25.51 8.52 5.20
CA GLY A 358 -25.13 9.92 5.24
C GLY A 358 -23.71 10.23 4.73
N LEU A 359 -22.95 9.20 4.36
CA LEU A 359 -21.59 9.33 3.81
C LEU A 359 -21.25 8.12 2.93
N GLU A 360 -20.27 8.32 2.04
CA GLU A 360 -19.73 7.22 1.24
C GLU A 360 -18.67 6.45 2.03
N ILE A 361 -18.94 5.17 2.31
CA ILE A 361 -18.06 4.25 3.04
C ILE A 361 -17.42 3.33 2.01
N ARG A 362 -16.13 3.56 1.76
CA ARG A 362 -15.38 2.93 0.68
C ARG A 362 -14.62 1.71 1.15
N GLU A 363 -14.58 0.69 0.32
CA GLU A 363 -13.67 -0.44 0.45
C GLU A 363 -12.93 -0.66 -0.86
N ASN A 364 -11.61 -0.94 -0.77
CA ASN A 364 -10.77 -1.22 -1.93
C ASN A 364 -10.52 -2.71 -2.05
N ILE A 365 -10.83 -3.27 -3.23
CA ILE A 365 -10.68 -4.70 -3.50
C ILE A 365 -9.78 -4.91 -4.71
N ASP A 366 -8.73 -5.71 -4.55
CA ASP A 366 -7.85 -6.12 -5.64
C ASP A 366 -8.26 -7.50 -6.16
N TYR A 367 -8.59 -7.58 -7.45
CA TYR A 367 -8.95 -8.81 -8.16
C TYR A 367 -7.79 -9.27 -9.06
N ARG A 368 -6.78 -9.85 -8.46
CA ARG A 368 -5.51 -10.23 -9.09
C ARG A 368 -5.65 -11.15 -10.31
N PHE A 369 -6.67 -12.02 -10.37
CA PHE A 369 -6.88 -13.00 -11.42
C PHE A 369 -8.08 -12.69 -12.33
N VAL A 370 -8.69 -11.53 -12.18
CA VAL A 370 -9.81 -11.08 -13.02
C VAL A 370 -9.29 -10.22 -14.16
N THR A 371 -9.67 -10.56 -15.38
CA THR A 371 -9.27 -9.82 -16.59
C THR A 371 -10.43 -9.09 -17.29
N SER A 372 -11.65 -9.26 -16.79
CA SER A 372 -12.83 -8.52 -17.25
C SER A 372 -13.24 -7.44 -16.27
N PRO A 373 -13.41 -6.18 -16.71
CA PRO A 373 -13.95 -5.11 -15.87
C PRO A 373 -15.37 -5.40 -15.40
N TYR A 374 -16.12 -6.14 -16.19
CA TYR A 374 -17.51 -6.49 -15.87
C TYR A 374 -17.60 -7.61 -14.84
N GLN A 375 -16.70 -8.59 -14.88
CA GLN A 375 -16.57 -9.57 -13.80
C GLN A 375 -16.17 -8.88 -12.49
N ALA A 376 -15.25 -7.92 -12.52
CA ALA A 376 -14.86 -7.15 -11.33
C ALA A 376 -16.05 -6.36 -10.74
N GLN A 377 -16.85 -5.71 -11.59
CA GLN A 377 -18.05 -4.99 -11.15
C GLN A 377 -19.11 -5.94 -10.54
N ARG A 378 -19.31 -7.14 -11.13
CA ARG A 378 -20.24 -8.15 -10.57
C ARG A 378 -19.80 -8.60 -9.19
N LEU A 379 -18.53 -8.94 -9.03
CA LEU A 379 -17.95 -9.33 -7.74
C LEU A 379 -18.10 -8.22 -6.69
N ALA A 380 -17.79 -6.98 -7.06
CA ALA A 380 -17.94 -5.83 -6.18
C ALA A 380 -19.40 -5.61 -5.75
N ARG A 381 -20.36 -5.78 -6.68
CA ARG A 381 -21.78 -5.65 -6.39
C ARG A 381 -22.29 -6.75 -5.46
N GLN A 382 -21.90 -8.00 -5.69
CA GLN A 382 -22.26 -9.11 -4.82
C GLN A 382 -21.66 -8.92 -3.42
N TYR A 383 -20.43 -8.43 -3.35
CA TYR A 383 -19.78 -8.11 -2.09
C TYR A 383 -20.59 -7.06 -1.30
N LEU A 384 -21.00 -5.96 -1.95
CA LEU A 384 -21.83 -4.92 -1.32
C LEU A 384 -23.16 -5.47 -0.81
N ARG A 385 -23.85 -6.28 -1.62
CA ARG A 385 -25.14 -6.88 -1.23
C ARG A 385 -24.99 -7.83 -0.03
N LYS A 386 -23.96 -8.68 -0.02
CA LYS A 386 -23.64 -9.54 1.12
C LYS A 386 -23.35 -8.73 2.40
N LYS A 387 -22.59 -7.65 2.28
CA LYS A 387 -22.29 -6.75 3.41
C LYS A 387 -23.56 -6.06 3.95
N LYS A 388 -24.45 -5.60 3.08
CA LYS A 388 -25.70 -4.94 3.47
C LYS A 388 -26.70 -5.93 4.10
N ALA A 389 -26.78 -7.16 3.58
CA ALA A 389 -27.62 -8.21 4.15
C ALA A 389 -27.25 -8.55 5.59
N GLY A 390 -26.00 -8.64 5.91
CA GLY A 390 -25.33 -8.60 7.23
C GLY A 390 -25.92 -9.39 8.40
N ARG A 391 -27.15 -9.94 8.27
CA ARG A 391 -27.81 -10.65 9.36
C ARG A 391 -27.17 -12.01 9.59
N ARG A 392 -26.73 -12.22 10.82
CA ARG A 392 -26.09 -13.47 11.24
C ARG A 392 -26.80 -14.03 12.45
N VAL A 393 -27.15 -15.33 12.42
CA VAL A 393 -27.81 -16.01 13.51
C VAL A 393 -26.97 -17.20 13.94
N GLN A 394 -26.65 -17.26 15.22
CA GLN A 394 -25.99 -18.39 15.84
C GLN A 394 -27.02 -19.10 16.74
N LEU A 395 -27.19 -20.39 16.54
CA LEU A 395 -28.16 -21.20 17.28
C LEU A 395 -27.63 -22.62 17.46
N THR A 396 -28.15 -23.29 18.46
CA THR A 396 -27.92 -24.70 18.72
C THR A 396 -29.19 -25.50 18.54
N MET A 397 -29.14 -26.52 17.72
CA MET A 397 -30.26 -27.42 17.44
C MET A 397 -30.14 -28.73 18.25
N ASN A 398 -31.26 -29.36 18.45
CA ASN A 398 -31.30 -30.77 18.86
C ASN A 398 -30.71 -31.69 17.78
N LEU A 399 -30.86 -33.00 17.89
CA LEU A 399 -30.29 -33.95 16.90
C LEU A 399 -30.88 -33.81 15.50
N ASP A 400 -32.01 -33.08 15.30
CA ASP A 400 -32.51 -32.77 13.97
C ASP A 400 -31.49 -31.96 13.16
N GLY A 401 -30.61 -31.20 13.83
CA GLY A 401 -29.50 -30.48 13.24
C GLY A 401 -28.54 -31.34 12.42
N TYR A 402 -28.53 -32.65 12.65
CA TYR A 402 -27.73 -33.62 11.89
C TYR A 402 -28.16 -33.75 10.43
N ALA A 403 -29.38 -33.36 10.10
CA ALA A 403 -29.91 -33.38 8.72
C ALA A 403 -29.43 -32.21 7.86
N TYR A 404 -28.73 -31.24 8.44
CA TYR A 404 -28.29 -30.04 7.75
C TYR A 404 -26.80 -30.09 7.42
N ARG A 405 -26.38 -29.37 6.39
CA ARG A 405 -24.98 -29.32 5.92
C ARG A 405 -24.56 -27.87 5.68
N PRO A 406 -23.27 -27.54 5.87
CA PRO A 406 -22.71 -26.27 5.41
C PRO A 406 -23.04 -26.03 3.94
N GLY A 407 -23.42 -24.78 3.62
CA GLY A 407 -23.79 -24.37 2.27
C GLY A 407 -25.26 -24.56 1.89
N GLU A 408 -26.04 -25.35 2.63
CA GLU A 408 -27.50 -25.47 2.40
C GLU A 408 -28.22 -24.16 2.74
N VAL A 409 -29.23 -23.82 1.94
CA VAL A 409 -30.14 -22.70 2.20
C VAL A 409 -31.37 -23.24 2.96
N VAL A 410 -31.68 -22.59 4.06
CA VAL A 410 -32.78 -22.97 4.97
C VAL A 410 -33.70 -21.78 5.24
N LEU A 411 -34.98 -22.03 5.43
CA LEU A 411 -35.92 -21.06 5.99
C LEU A 411 -35.77 -21.03 7.49
N LEU A 412 -35.70 -19.85 8.07
CA LEU A 412 -35.67 -19.65 9.50
C LEU A 412 -37.02 -19.11 9.98
N ALA A 413 -37.66 -19.88 10.81
CA ALA A 413 -38.97 -19.54 11.41
C ALA A 413 -38.80 -19.42 12.93
N LEU A 414 -38.41 -18.22 13.37
CA LEU A 414 -38.27 -17.84 14.79
C LEU A 414 -39.18 -16.64 15.11
N PRO A 415 -40.47 -16.85 15.27
CA PRO A 415 -41.44 -15.77 15.53
C PRO A 415 -41.11 -14.91 16.75
N SER A 416 -40.53 -15.51 17.79
CA SER A 416 -40.08 -14.80 18.99
C SER A 416 -39.01 -13.75 18.74
N LEU A 417 -38.23 -13.90 17.66
CA LEU A 417 -37.20 -12.93 17.20
C LEU A 417 -37.66 -12.07 16.01
N GLY A 418 -38.97 -12.19 15.64
CA GLY A 418 -39.51 -11.49 14.47
C GLY A 418 -38.99 -12.01 13.13
N ILE A 419 -38.38 -13.20 13.11
CA ILE A 419 -37.87 -13.84 11.89
C ILE A 419 -38.90 -14.86 11.42
N SER A 420 -39.54 -14.60 10.28
CA SER A 420 -40.52 -15.53 9.71
C SER A 420 -40.35 -15.60 8.19
N GLY A 421 -39.90 -16.76 7.70
CA GLY A 421 -39.79 -17.02 6.28
C GLY A 421 -38.63 -16.33 5.56
N LEU A 422 -37.59 -15.96 6.26
CA LEU A 422 -36.33 -15.50 5.67
C LEU A 422 -35.41 -16.69 5.39
N GLU A 423 -34.72 -16.62 4.27
CA GLU A 423 -33.74 -17.60 3.87
C GLU A 423 -32.39 -17.27 4.47
N PHE A 424 -31.71 -18.31 4.95
CA PHE A 424 -30.35 -18.25 5.47
C PHE A 424 -29.53 -19.37 4.90
N ARG A 425 -28.24 -19.12 4.66
CA ARG A 425 -27.26 -20.14 4.31
C ARG A 425 -26.53 -20.58 5.59
N ILE A 426 -26.32 -21.89 5.71
CA ILE A 426 -25.54 -22.47 6.80
C ILE A 426 -24.07 -22.21 6.48
N ALA A 427 -23.43 -21.30 7.23
CA ALA A 427 -22.00 -21.00 7.08
C ALA A 427 -21.14 -22.02 7.84
N GLU A 428 -21.52 -22.32 9.08
CA GLU A 428 -20.78 -23.25 9.93
C GLU A 428 -21.73 -24.28 10.55
N TRP A 429 -21.22 -25.49 10.69
CA TRP A 429 -21.91 -26.61 11.31
C TRP A 429 -20.93 -27.35 12.23
N SER A 430 -21.28 -27.55 13.48
CA SER A 430 -20.49 -28.33 14.40
C SER A 430 -21.36 -29.17 15.30
N PHE A 431 -20.94 -30.42 15.57
CA PHE A 431 -21.63 -31.32 16.46
C PHE A 431 -20.89 -31.47 17.79
N HIS A 432 -21.62 -31.26 18.87
CA HIS A 432 -21.16 -31.49 20.23
C HIS A 432 -22.07 -32.52 20.91
N ALA A 433 -21.50 -33.65 21.34
CA ALA A 433 -22.24 -34.82 21.80
C ALA A 433 -23.20 -34.53 22.98
N LEU A 434 -22.89 -33.51 23.81
CA LEU A 434 -23.71 -33.13 24.97
C LEU A 434 -24.61 -31.91 24.71
N ASP A 435 -24.21 -31.07 23.71
CA ASP A 435 -24.83 -29.75 23.50
C ASP A 435 -25.68 -29.67 22.21
N GLY A 436 -25.65 -30.73 21.38
CA GLY A 436 -26.40 -30.78 20.12
C GLY A 436 -25.57 -30.28 18.91
N VAL A 437 -26.26 -29.71 17.94
CA VAL A 437 -25.66 -29.19 16.69
C VAL A 437 -25.66 -27.68 16.70
N ALA A 438 -24.49 -27.07 16.75
CA ALA A 438 -24.35 -25.64 16.63
C ALA A 438 -24.26 -25.22 15.15
N LEU A 439 -25.05 -24.24 14.76
CA LEU A 439 -25.12 -23.67 13.44
C LEU A 439 -24.84 -22.17 13.49
N THR A 440 -24.05 -21.71 12.52
CA THR A 440 -23.94 -20.30 12.18
C THR A 440 -24.64 -20.10 10.83
N LEU A 441 -25.62 -19.23 10.82
CA LEU A 441 -26.46 -18.92 9.66
C LEU A 441 -26.19 -17.49 9.20
N GLU A 442 -26.06 -17.29 7.91
CA GLU A 442 -25.91 -15.98 7.27
C GLU A 442 -27.11 -15.73 6.35
N GLU A 443 -27.63 -14.52 6.36
CA GLU A 443 -28.75 -14.13 5.47
C GLU A 443 -28.39 -14.42 4.03
N ASP A 444 -29.30 -15.11 3.33
CA ASP A 444 -29.18 -15.45 1.93
C ASP A 444 -30.51 -15.20 1.21
N GLY A 445 -30.46 -15.20 -0.11
CA GLY A 445 -31.64 -15.00 -0.95
C GLY A 445 -31.29 -14.70 -2.39
N ALA A 446 -32.23 -14.97 -3.28
CA ALA A 446 -32.03 -14.75 -4.72
C ALA A 446 -31.60 -13.31 -5.06
N TYR A 447 -32.09 -12.32 -4.32
CA TYR A 447 -31.79 -10.90 -4.53
C TYR A 447 -30.31 -10.54 -4.38
N LEU A 448 -29.53 -11.31 -3.64
CA LEU A 448 -28.09 -11.09 -3.47
C LEU A 448 -27.31 -11.37 -4.75
N TYR A 449 -27.80 -12.33 -5.55
CA TYR A 449 -27.10 -12.88 -6.71
C TYR A 449 -27.70 -12.43 -8.04
N GLU A 450 -28.72 -11.59 -8.04
CA GLU A 450 -29.30 -11.06 -9.27
C GLU A 450 -28.24 -10.39 -10.16
N ASP A 451 -28.20 -10.81 -11.40
CA ASP A 451 -27.34 -10.21 -12.40
C ASP A 451 -27.89 -8.83 -12.77
N VAL A 452 -27.09 -7.83 -12.48
CA VAL A 452 -27.35 -6.45 -12.91
C VAL A 452 -26.30 -6.11 -13.96
N ILE A 453 -26.73 -5.64 -15.12
CA ILE A 453 -25.85 -5.16 -16.16
C ILE A 453 -24.97 -4.05 -15.57
N GLY A 454 -23.65 -4.22 -15.63
CA GLY A 454 -22.69 -3.26 -15.09
C GLY A 454 -22.71 -1.93 -15.85
N LYS A 455 -21.99 -0.94 -15.32
CA LYS A 455 -21.76 0.30 -16.07
C LYS A 455 -20.72 0.06 -17.15
N PRO A 456 -20.83 0.71 -18.34
CA PRO A 456 -19.78 0.66 -19.35
C PRO A 456 -18.42 1.02 -18.73
N PHE A 457 -17.39 0.34 -19.17
CA PHE A 457 -16.03 0.57 -18.73
C PHE A 457 -15.31 1.46 -19.73
N GLU A 458 -15.03 2.70 -19.33
CA GLU A 458 -14.19 3.61 -20.11
C GLU A 458 -12.74 3.37 -19.72
N ARG A 459 -11.97 2.80 -20.64
CA ARG A 459 -10.54 2.60 -20.43
C ARG A 459 -9.83 3.94 -20.40
N PRO A 460 -8.97 4.19 -19.40
CA PRO A 460 -8.06 5.31 -19.50
C PRO A 460 -7.26 5.18 -20.81
N PRO A 461 -7.07 6.27 -21.57
CA PRO A 461 -6.37 6.19 -22.83
C PRO A 461 -4.98 5.60 -22.60
N PHE A 462 -4.65 4.56 -23.34
CA PHE A 462 -3.29 4.03 -23.37
C PHE A 462 -2.40 5.10 -23.98
N VAL A 463 -1.67 5.82 -23.15
CA VAL A 463 -0.65 6.74 -23.62
C VAL A 463 0.55 5.90 -24.03
N SER A 464 0.55 5.42 -25.27
CA SER A 464 1.78 4.96 -25.86
C SER A 464 2.69 6.17 -25.99
N LEU A 465 3.62 6.29 -25.03
CA LEU A 465 4.71 7.26 -25.19
C LEU A 465 5.45 6.90 -26.47
N PRO A 466 5.77 7.89 -27.32
CA PRO A 466 6.60 7.64 -28.48
C PRO A 466 7.88 6.95 -28.01
N THR A 467 8.23 5.87 -28.69
CA THR A 467 9.47 5.12 -28.49
C THR A 467 10.64 6.11 -28.50
N GLY A 468 11.16 6.49 -27.34
CA GLY A 468 12.28 7.41 -27.23
C GLY A 468 12.30 8.41 -26.09
N GLY A 469 11.21 8.58 -25.33
CA GLY A 469 11.23 9.56 -24.25
C GLY A 469 10.31 9.23 -23.10
N VAL A 470 10.88 9.13 -21.92
CA VAL A 470 10.09 9.19 -20.68
C VAL A 470 9.68 10.64 -20.47
N ALA A 471 8.39 10.90 -20.23
CA ALA A 471 7.93 12.25 -19.92
C ALA A 471 8.58 12.74 -18.63
N SER A 472 9.01 14.00 -18.63
CA SER A 472 9.60 14.62 -17.44
C SER A 472 8.55 14.68 -16.33
N PRO A 473 8.96 14.47 -15.08
CA PRO A 473 8.11 14.73 -13.93
C PRO A 473 7.60 16.17 -13.93
N ILE A 474 6.40 16.39 -13.43
CA ILE A 474 5.74 17.68 -13.33
C ILE A 474 5.48 18.06 -11.86
N ASN A 475 5.08 19.28 -11.61
CA ASN A 475 4.72 19.78 -10.27
C ASN A 475 5.83 19.58 -9.23
N LEU A 476 7.10 19.69 -9.65
CA LEU A 476 8.24 19.59 -8.75
C LEU A 476 8.24 20.76 -7.76
N ALA A 477 8.09 20.46 -6.49
CA ALA A 477 8.04 21.44 -5.42
C ALA A 477 8.86 21.00 -4.22
N PHE A 478 9.47 21.96 -3.53
CA PHE A 478 10.12 21.76 -2.25
C PHE A 478 9.25 22.33 -1.14
N VAL A 479 8.89 21.52 -0.17
CA VAL A 479 8.12 21.91 1.01
C VAL A 479 9.04 21.81 2.23
N PRO A 480 9.44 22.93 2.84
CA PRO A 480 10.22 22.87 4.07
C PRO A 480 9.36 22.28 5.20
N LEU A 481 9.94 21.34 5.95
CA LEU A 481 9.28 20.73 7.10
C LEU A 481 9.60 21.48 8.39
N ALA A 482 8.62 21.53 9.30
CA ALA A 482 8.79 22.12 10.60
C ALA A 482 9.74 21.30 11.45
N VAL A 483 10.72 21.97 12.01
CA VAL A 483 11.60 21.56 13.11
C VAL A 483 11.72 20.05 13.31
N SER A 484 12.50 19.42 12.44
CA SER A 484 13.08 18.10 12.71
C SER A 484 14.59 18.27 12.65
N ASP A 485 15.31 17.81 13.64
CA ASP A 485 16.78 17.80 13.61
C ASP A 485 17.34 16.87 12.50
N ILE A 486 16.48 16.11 11.86
CA ILE A 486 16.85 15.06 10.92
C ILE A 486 16.40 15.40 9.49
N VAL A 487 15.19 15.93 9.28
CA VAL A 487 14.63 16.20 7.94
C VAL A 487 14.43 17.69 7.72
N GLN A 488 15.09 18.25 6.71
CA GLN A 488 15.06 19.68 6.39
C GLN A 488 13.85 20.09 5.54
N GLY A 489 13.35 19.18 4.72
CA GLY A 489 12.21 19.42 3.87
C GLY A 489 11.91 18.20 2.99
N MET A 490 10.82 18.27 2.26
CA MET A 490 10.36 17.23 1.35
C MET A 490 10.28 17.77 -0.07
N LEU A 491 10.91 17.09 -1.00
CA LEU A 491 10.68 17.28 -2.43
C LEU A 491 9.55 16.36 -2.87
N SER A 492 8.62 16.89 -3.63
CA SER A 492 7.53 16.15 -4.24
C SER A 492 7.34 16.52 -5.71
N TRP A 493 6.91 15.59 -6.51
CA TRP A 493 6.61 15.74 -7.95
C TRP A 493 5.53 14.75 -8.35
N GLN A 494 5.11 14.79 -9.60
CA GLN A 494 4.22 13.82 -10.19
C GLN A 494 4.85 13.23 -11.44
N ASN A 495 4.86 11.92 -11.56
CA ASN A 495 5.26 11.24 -12.77
C ASN A 495 4.09 11.26 -13.77
N VAL A 496 4.36 11.68 -14.98
CA VAL A 496 3.38 11.67 -16.07
C VAL A 496 3.24 10.26 -16.66
N ALA A 497 4.36 9.51 -16.69
CA ALA A 497 4.40 8.15 -17.18
C ALA A 497 4.06 7.15 -16.05
N SER A 498 3.22 6.17 -16.36
CA SER A 498 2.80 5.13 -15.40
C SER A 498 3.82 3.99 -15.23
N ASP A 499 4.83 3.91 -16.13
CA ASP A 499 5.85 2.88 -16.16
C ASP A 499 7.19 3.30 -15.52
N VAL A 500 7.17 4.33 -14.68
CA VAL A 500 8.37 4.81 -13.99
C VAL A 500 8.82 3.79 -12.95
N ARG A 501 10.04 3.32 -13.10
CA ARG A 501 10.69 2.38 -12.18
C ARG A 501 11.25 3.08 -10.94
N TYR A 502 11.92 4.21 -11.15
CA TYR A 502 12.46 5.06 -10.10
C TYR A 502 12.71 6.47 -10.65
N ASN A 503 12.80 7.41 -9.74
CA ASN A 503 13.19 8.77 -10.04
C ASN A 503 14.61 9.03 -9.50
N THR A 504 15.45 9.70 -10.28
CA THR A 504 16.76 10.18 -9.86
C THR A 504 16.64 11.65 -9.52
N VAL A 505 16.89 11.98 -8.27
CA VAL A 505 16.86 13.35 -7.73
C VAL A 505 18.29 13.80 -7.53
N ASN A 506 18.72 14.80 -8.30
CA ASN A 506 20.02 15.44 -8.16
C ASN A 506 19.84 16.83 -7.55
N ILE A 507 20.56 17.11 -6.49
CA ILE A 507 20.62 18.43 -5.86
C ILE A 507 21.94 19.05 -6.21
N LEU A 508 21.87 20.23 -6.81
CA LEU A 508 23.04 20.95 -7.32
C LEU A 508 23.24 22.25 -6.55
N GLN A 509 24.49 22.58 -6.30
CA GLN A 509 24.89 23.89 -5.81
C GLN A 509 26.00 24.43 -6.75
N ASN A 510 25.84 25.63 -7.27
CA ASN A 510 26.74 26.25 -8.20
C ASN A 510 27.07 25.35 -9.42
N GLY A 511 26.07 24.63 -9.94
CA GLY A 511 26.22 23.72 -11.10
C GLY A 511 26.86 22.38 -10.80
N ARG A 512 27.24 22.09 -9.56
CA ARG A 512 27.78 20.80 -9.13
C ARG A 512 26.77 20.00 -8.38
N VAL A 513 26.59 18.72 -8.73
CA VAL A 513 25.75 17.77 -7.96
C VAL A 513 26.44 17.51 -6.63
N ILE A 514 25.74 17.88 -5.54
CA ILE A 514 26.21 17.64 -4.16
C ILE A 514 25.54 16.44 -3.53
N GLN A 515 24.33 16.09 -4.01
CA GLN A 515 23.60 14.93 -3.55
C GLN A 515 22.81 14.31 -4.71
N SER A 516 22.82 12.98 -4.81
CA SER A 516 22.05 12.22 -5.79
C SER A 516 21.34 11.09 -5.09
N ILE A 517 20.02 11.02 -5.25
CA ILE A 517 19.14 10.06 -4.55
C ILE A 517 18.28 9.36 -5.60
N GLN A 518 18.14 8.04 -5.50
CA GLN A 518 17.19 7.29 -6.31
C GLN A 518 16.02 6.85 -5.44
N VAL A 519 14.80 7.16 -5.85
CA VAL A 519 13.56 6.82 -5.14
C VAL A 519 12.54 6.21 -6.09
N PRO A 520 11.85 5.14 -5.68
CA PRO A 520 10.80 4.52 -6.48
C PRO A 520 9.50 5.33 -6.50
N GLY A 521 9.33 6.25 -5.56
CA GLY A 521 8.13 7.09 -5.40
C GLY A 521 8.29 8.50 -5.96
N GLU A 522 7.32 9.35 -5.69
CA GLU A 522 7.18 10.73 -6.17
C GLU A 522 7.52 11.77 -5.09
N ARG A 523 8.24 11.36 -4.08
CA ARG A 523 8.68 12.22 -2.98
C ARG A 523 9.98 11.72 -2.36
N VAL A 524 10.74 12.65 -1.80
CA VAL A 524 11.95 12.34 -1.05
C VAL A 524 12.18 13.38 0.06
N ASP A 525 12.61 12.92 1.22
CA ASP A 525 13.00 13.78 2.32
C ASP A 525 14.44 14.23 2.13
N ILE A 526 14.67 15.54 2.28
CA ILE A 526 15.98 16.17 2.13
C ILE A 526 16.57 16.46 3.50
N ASN A 527 17.82 16.11 3.67
CA ASN A 527 18.59 16.36 4.89
C ASN A 527 20.05 16.67 4.56
N GLY A 528 20.76 17.25 5.53
CA GLY A 528 22.21 17.46 5.46
C GLY A 528 22.67 18.57 4.52
N LEU A 529 21.78 19.42 4.00
CA LEU A 529 22.16 20.57 3.17
C LEU A 529 22.52 21.77 4.06
N ALA A 530 23.60 22.47 3.70
CA ALA A 530 23.99 23.73 4.33
C ALA A 530 23.06 24.88 3.89
N ARG A 531 23.16 26.04 4.57
CA ARG A 531 22.46 27.25 4.13
C ARG A 531 22.92 27.68 2.76
N GLY A 532 22.00 27.90 1.82
CA GLY A 532 22.32 28.30 0.45
C GLY A 532 21.16 28.13 -0.52
N THR A 533 21.42 28.46 -1.79
CA THR A 533 20.47 28.24 -2.88
C THR A 533 20.88 26.97 -3.64
N TYR A 534 19.89 26.16 -3.95
CA TYR A 534 20.05 24.88 -4.59
C TYR A 534 19.14 24.77 -5.81
N ARG A 535 19.63 24.03 -6.79
CA ARG A 535 18.83 23.58 -7.92
C ARG A 535 18.57 22.08 -7.76
N VAL A 536 17.35 21.64 -7.93
CA VAL A 536 17.01 20.23 -7.99
C VAL A 536 16.61 19.84 -9.40
N GLU A 537 17.13 18.70 -9.84
CA GLU A 537 16.78 18.06 -11.10
C GLU A 537 16.20 16.68 -10.80
N VAL A 538 14.99 16.43 -11.24
CA VAL A 538 14.34 15.12 -11.09
C VAL A 538 14.16 14.51 -12.47
N ARG A 539 14.65 13.29 -12.66
CA ARG A 539 14.51 12.51 -13.88
C ARG A 539 13.80 11.21 -13.58
N ALA A 540 12.75 10.92 -14.31
CA ALA A 540 12.09 9.64 -14.26
C ALA A 540 12.83 8.61 -15.13
N THR A 541 13.00 7.41 -14.62
CA THR A 541 13.56 6.28 -15.38
C THR A 541 12.49 5.20 -15.45
N ASN A 542 12.14 4.78 -16.66
CA ASN A 542 11.13 3.76 -16.86
C ASN A 542 11.67 2.33 -16.67
N MET A 543 10.82 1.36 -16.82
CA MET A 543 11.16 -0.07 -16.69
C MET A 543 12.17 -0.54 -17.73
N ALA A 544 12.23 0.11 -18.91
CA ALA A 544 13.18 -0.17 -19.97
C ALA A 544 14.54 0.50 -19.74
N GLY A 545 14.70 1.35 -18.71
CA GLY A 545 15.93 2.06 -18.40
C GLY A 545 16.12 3.39 -19.12
N ALA A 546 15.13 3.84 -19.92
CA ALA A 546 15.14 5.16 -20.53
C ALA A 546 14.90 6.24 -19.47
N MET A 547 15.62 7.35 -19.58
CA MET A 547 15.52 8.50 -18.67
C MET A 547 14.82 9.67 -19.32
N SER A 548 14.01 10.39 -18.55
CA SER A 548 13.37 11.63 -18.98
C SER A 548 14.36 12.80 -19.05
N ALA A 549 13.97 13.87 -19.75
CA ALA A 549 14.54 15.16 -19.49
C ALA A 549 14.31 15.56 -18.02
N PRO A 550 15.18 16.41 -17.41
CA PRO A 550 15.02 16.80 -16.03
C PRO A 550 13.83 17.74 -15.83
N ALA A 551 13.02 17.50 -14.82
CA ALA A 551 12.22 18.53 -14.21
C ALA A 551 13.13 19.36 -13.28
N ILE A 552 13.09 20.67 -13.38
CA ILE A 552 14.00 21.56 -12.66
C ILE A 552 13.19 22.49 -11.75
N SER A 553 13.67 22.67 -10.53
CA SER A 553 13.18 23.67 -9.59
C SER A 553 14.33 24.23 -8.78
N ASP A 554 14.27 25.51 -8.43
CA ASP A 554 15.24 26.12 -7.54
C ASP A 554 14.61 26.31 -6.16
N PHE A 555 15.35 26.01 -5.11
CA PHE A 555 14.93 26.25 -3.75
C PHE A 555 16.09 26.80 -2.90
N ALA A 556 15.74 27.51 -1.83
CA ALA A 556 16.74 28.09 -0.95
C ALA A 556 16.53 27.62 0.49
N ILE A 557 17.63 27.26 1.11
CA ILE A 557 17.70 26.99 2.53
C ILE A 557 18.14 28.27 3.23
N GLN A 558 17.18 28.98 3.81
CA GLN A 558 17.40 30.27 4.43
C GLN A 558 16.86 30.26 5.87
N ALA A 559 17.48 31.09 6.72
CA ALA A 559 16.90 31.36 8.03
C ALA A 559 15.51 32.01 7.86
N PRO A 560 14.55 31.69 8.72
CA PRO A 560 13.22 32.25 8.62
C PRO A 560 13.27 33.77 8.86
N PRO A 561 12.34 34.56 8.30
CA PRO A 561 12.21 35.97 8.62
C PRO A 561 11.80 36.16 10.09
N ALA A 562 12.16 37.30 10.67
CA ALA A 562 11.72 37.66 12.00
C ALA A 562 10.18 37.83 12.05
N PRO A 563 9.55 37.64 13.22
CA PRO A 563 8.12 37.91 13.37
C PRO A 563 7.82 39.36 12.97
N ILE A 564 6.76 39.57 12.19
CA ILE A 564 6.32 40.91 11.76
C ILE A 564 5.74 41.68 12.95
N LYS A 565 5.05 40.98 13.84
CA LYS A 565 4.41 41.54 15.02
C LYS A 565 4.43 40.50 16.13
N VAL A 566 4.60 41.00 17.36
CA VAL A 566 4.47 40.20 18.57
C VAL A 566 3.41 40.86 19.43
N ASP A 567 2.25 40.22 19.52
CA ASP A 567 1.16 40.67 20.37
C ASP A 567 1.39 40.15 21.79
N VAL A 568 1.27 41.03 22.80
CA VAL A 568 1.35 40.68 24.21
C VAL A 568 0.01 40.97 24.87
N THR A 569 -0.64 39.92 25.36
CA THR A 569 -1.92 40.03 26.08
C THR A 569 -1.69 39.91 27.56
N SER A 570 -2.21 40.91 28.30
CA SER A 570 -2.11 40.96 29.72
C SER A 570 -3.13 40.05 30.38
N GLY A 571 -2.67 39.15 31.21
CA GLY A 571 -3.49 38.30 32.07
C GLY A 571 -3.27 38.66 33.56
N MET A 572 -3.96 37.96 34.42
CA MET A 572 -3.80 38.07 35.87
C MET A 572 -2.50 37.37 36.26
N PHE A 573 -1.50 38.11 36.73
CA PHE A 573 -0.15 37.61 37.03
C PHE A 573 0.58 36.89 35.91
N SER A 574 0.12 37.09 34.69
CA SER A 574 0.67 36.45 33.49
C SER A 574 0.66 37.36 32.28
N LEU A 575 1.56 37.08 31.34
CA LEU A 575 1.58 37.72 30.02
C LEU A 575 1.67 36.65 28.97
N THR A 576 0.74 36.66 28.00
CA THR A 576 0.75 35.75 26.85
C THR A 576 1.32 36.45 25.65
N VAL A 577 2.37 35.90 25.10
CA VAL A 577 3.10 36.44 23.95
C VAL A 577 2.74 35.62 22.72
N SER A 578 2.16 36.26 21.69
CA SER A 578 1.71 35.63 20.48
C SER A 578 2.35 36.29 19.26
N PRO A 579 3.45 35.74 18.73
CA PRO A 579 4.09 36.26 17.53
C PRO A 579 3.24 36.00 16.29
N LYS A 580 3.30 36.91 15.33
CA LYS A 580 2.66 36.76 14.01
C LYS A 580 3.69 36.84 12.91
N GLN A 581 3.60 35.90 11.99
CA GLN A 581 4.41 35.88 10.78
C GLN A 581 3.62 36.46 9.61
N GLY A 582 4.32 36.99 8.60
CA GLY A 582 3.66 37.54 7.41
C GLY A 582 3.20 36.47 6.42
N ASP A 583 2.43 36.92 5.42
CA ASP A 583 1.81 36.08 4.38
C ASP A 583 2.82 35.36 3.45
N SER A 584 4.11 35.72 3.47
CA SER A 584 5.18 34.97 2.80
C SER A 584 5.63 33.78 3.66
N ALA A 585 4.70 32.99 4.12
CA ALA A 585 4.91 31.93 5.08
C ALA A 585 5.90 30.88 4.54
N VAL A 586 7.09 30.90 5.07
CA VAL A 586 7.94 29.71 5.10
C VAL A 586 7.24 28.72 6.02
N LEU A 587 6.63 27.68 5.44
CA LEU A 587 6.04 26.59 6.22
C LEU A 587 7.14 25.96 7.08
N GLY A 588 6.82 25.62 8.30
CA GLY A 588 7.73 24.89 9.18
C GLY A 588 8.66 25.76 10.03
N TYR A 589 8.10 26.69 10.73
CA TYR A 589 8.83 27.46 11.74
C TYR A 589 8.16 27.35 13.11
N THR A 590 8.93 27.68 14.15
CA THR A 590 8.43 27.89 15.51
C THR A 590 9.10 29.13 16.07
N PHE A 591 8.63 29.63 17.20
CA PHE A 591 9.21 30.78 17.84
C PHE A 591 10.00 30.37 19.09
N GLU A 592 11.09 31.05 19.33
CA GLU A 592 11.91 30.93 20.54
C GLU A 592 11.66 32.20 21.39
N PHE A 593 11.30 32.00 22.64
CA PHE A 593 10.94 33.07 23.58
C PHE A 593 12.01 33.24 24.64
N TRP A 594 12.38 34.50 24.84
CA TRP A 594 13.33 34.94 25.86
C TRP A 594 12.68 36.03 26.69
N PHE A 595 12.95 36.07 27.99
CA PHE A 595 12.29 36.91 28.96
C PHE A 595 13.28 37.73 29.75
N SER A 596 12.90 38.97 30.07
CA SER A 596 13.67 39.85 30.95
C SER A 596 12.74 40.81 31.74
N GLU A 597 13.12 41.14 32.94
CA GLU A 597 12.48 42.16 33.73
C GLU A 597 12.93 43.59 33.36
N GLU A 598 14.12 43.70 32.74
CA GLU A 598 14.68 44.95 32.29
C GLU A 598 14.79 45.03 30.79
N LYS A 599 14.61 46.23 30.26
CA LYS A 599 14.75 46.49 28.82
C LYS A 599 16.22 46.44 28.40
N LEU A 600 16.52 45.69 27.35
CA LEU A 600 17.86 45.65 26.75
C LEU A 600 18.15 46.91 25.93
N ALA A 601 19.42 47.37 25.96
CA ALA A 601 19.86 48.51 25.17
C ALA A 601 20.00 48.18 23.69
N ASN A 602 20.33 46.92 23.31
CA ASN A 602 20.49 46.45 21.96
C ASN A 602 19.87 45.06 21.77
N LEU A 603 19.36 44.79 20.56
CA LEU A 603 18.78 43.51 20.16
C LEU A 603 19.81 42.54 19.53
N SER A 604 21.11 42.70 19.86
CA SER A 604 22.11 41.76 19.34
C SER A 604 21.93 40.38 19.95
N GLU A 605 22.20 39.35 19.17
CA GLU A 605 22.03 37.95 19.62
C GLU A 605 22.80 37.67 20.92
N ASN A 606 24.04 38.15 21.00
CA ASN A 606 24.87 37.97 22.20
C ASN A 606 24.30 38.68 23.45
N GLU A 607 23.68 39.85 23.26
CA GLU A 607 23.12 40.57 24.39
C GLU A 607 21.86 39.90 24.93
N VAL A 608 20.99 39.47 24.02
CA VAL A 608 19.79 38.73 24.42
C VAL A 608 20.15 37.43 25.14
N ILE A 609 21.04 36.63 24.58
CA ILE A 609 21.41 35.33 25.16
C ILE A 609 22.12 35.48 26.53
N THR A 610 22.90 36.57 26.74
CA THR A 610 23.67 36.73 27.98
C THR A 610 22.87 37.39 29.08
N LYS A 611 21.91 38.26 28.76
CA LYS A 611 21.21 39.09 29.74
C LYS A 611 19.75 38.68 29.98
N THR A 612 19.22 37.74 29.22
CA THR A 612 17.84 37.29 29.33
C THR A 612 17.75 35.79 29.51
N ASN A 613 16.63 35.32 29.98
CA ASN A 613 16.37 33.89 30.18
C ASN A 613 15.55 33.33 29.04
N LYS A 614 16.01 32.22 28.43
CA LYS A 614 15.18 31.45 27.50
C LYS A 614 14.07 30.77 28.30
N VAL A 615 12.82 31.11 27.97
CA VAL A 615 11.65 30.59 28.70
C VAL A 615 10.96 29.47 27.97
N GLY A 616 11.02 29.46 26.62
CA GLY A 616 10.38 28.37 25.90
C GLY A 616 10.50 28.45 24.38
N GLN A 617 9.80 27.52 23.71
CA GLN A 617 9.69 27.44 22.27
C GLN A 617 8.28 26.95 21.91
N GLY A 618 7.65 27.54 20.93
CA GLY A 618 6.29 27.18 20.50
C GLY A 618 5.66 28.25 19.62
N ASN A 619 4.36 28.17 19.41
CA ASN A 619 3.60 29.16 18.62
C ASN A 619 3.15 30.36 19.47
N PHE A 620 3.07 30.19 20.75
CA PHE A 620 2.84 31.23 21.74
C PHE A 620 3.52 30.83 23.05
N TRP A 621 3.68 31.78 23.97
CA TRP A 621 4.24 31.54 25.29
C TRP A 621 3.44 32.33 26.33
N THR A 622 3.11 31.69 27.42
CA THR A 622 2.53 32.37 28.58
C THR A 622 3.55 32.33 29.72
N GLN A 623 3.98 33.53 30.14
CA GLN A 623 4.85 33.71 31.30
C GLN A 623 3.98 33.99 32.52
N GLU A 624 4.08 33.12 33.47
CA GLU A 624 3.33 33.20 34.73
C GLU A 624 4.20 33.73 35.88
N ASN A 625 3.60 33.91 37.02
CA ASN A 625 4.24 34.38 38.25
C ASN A 625 4.83 35.79 38.14
N LEU A 626 4.12 36.68 37.44
CA LEU A 626 4.52 38.04 37.22
C LEU A 626 3.88 39.00 38.23
N LYS A 627 4.59 40.06 38.58
CA LYS A 627 4.07 41.11 39.47
C LYS A 627 3.07 42.00 38.72
N ALA A 628 1.91 42.25 39.34
CA ALA A 628 0.91 43.12 38.78
C ALA A 628 1.41 44.56 38.60
N GLY A 629 1.08 45.20 37.52
CA GLY A 629 1.46 46.57 37.19
C GLY A 629 2.92 46.77 36.77
N HIS A 630 3.72 45.69 36.70
CA HIS A 630 5.10 45.77 36.22
C HIS A 630 5.17 45.53 34.71
N THR A 631 6.12 46.20 34.07
CA THR A 631 6.42 46.02 32.64
C THR A 631 7.49 44.95 32.46
N TYR A 632 7.26 44.01 31.58
CA TYR A 632 8.20 42.94 31.27
C TYR A 632 8.51 42.95 29.78
N TYR A 633 9.67 42.44 29.42
CA TYR A 633 10.19 42.45 28.05
C TYR A 633 10.41 41.04 27.55
N PHE A 634 9.94 40.79 26.35
CA PHE A 634 10.10 39.53 25.63
C PHE A 634 10.90 39.78 24.38
N TYR A 635 11.83 38.87 24.11
CA TYR A 635 12.62 38.87 22.90
C TYR A 635 12.30 37.58 22.16
N VAL A 636 11.67 37.74 21.00
CA VAL A 636 11.12 36.61 20.23
C VAL A 636 11.81 36.54 18.91
N ARG A 637 12.17 35.35 18.49
CA ARG A 637 12.70 35.10 17.16
C ARG A 637 12.06 33.87 16.54
N THR A 638 11.97 33.85 15.23
CA THR A 638 11.56 32.69 14.45
C THR A 638 12.75 31.74 14.30
N ILE A 639 12.52 30.46 14.48
CA ILE A 639 13.51 29.42 14.27
C ILE A 639 12.94 28.33 13.39
N ASN A 640 13.78 27.74 12.56
CA ASN A 640 13.50 26.52 11.80
C ASN A 640 14.79 25.68 11.74
N SER A 641 14.73 24.54 11.04
CA SER A 641 15.89 23.66 10.84
C SER A 641 17.07 24.32 10.09
N TYR A 642 16.88 25.50 9.50
CA TYR A 642 17.87 26.18 8.68
C TYR A 642 18.53 27.39 9.36
N GLY A 643 18.00 27.80 10.48
CA GLY A 643 18.56 28.90 11.22
C GLY A 643 17.57 29.66 12.08
N LYS A 644 18.04 30.79 12.60
CA LYS A 644 17.33 31.65 13.53
C LYS A 644 17.26 33.04 12.95
N SER A 645 16.09 33.68 13.07
CA SER A 645 15.93 35.09 12.68
C SER A 645 16.57 36.04 13.71
N PRO A 646 16.73 37.32 13.36
CA PRO A 646 16.95 38.36 14.40
C PRO A 646 15.82 38.38 15.43
N PHE A 647 16.12 38.87 16.62
CA PHE A 647 15.14 39.04 17.68
C PHE A 647 14.23 40.26 17.44
N VAL A 648 12.99 40.13 17.86
CA VAL A 648 12.00 41.22 17.93
C VAL A 648 11.62 41.40 19.37
N GLU A 649 11.71 42.65 19.85
CA GLU A 649 11.29 43.02 21.20
C GLU A 649 9.78 43.22 21.28
N ALA A 650 9.17 42.71 22.31
CA ALA A 650 7.80 43.05 22.70
C ALA A 650 7.75 43.28 24.19
N SER A 651 6.91 44.16 24.62
CA SER A 651 6.72 44.44 26.04
C SER A 651 5.25 44.42 26.42
N GLY A 652 4.99 44.02 27.64
CA GLY A 652 3.64 44.01 28.18
C GLY A 652 3.65 44.42 29.65
N VAL A 653 2.54 44.98 30.07
CA VAL A 653 2.29 45.31 31.45
C VAL A 653 1.36 44.25 32.01
N CYS A 654 1.76 43.58 33.08
CA CYS A 654 0.89 42.61 33.72
C CYS A 654 -0.33 43.31 34.33
N SER A 655 -1.52 42.74 34.15
CA SER A 655 -2.76 43.37 34.58
C SER A 655 -2.73 43.71 36.07
N ALA A 656 -3.07 44.96 36.41
CA ALA A 656 -3.19 45.46 37.78
C ALA A 656 -4.65 45.45 38.30
N GLN A 657 -5.56 44.80 37.54
CA GLN A 657 -6.96 44.70 37.97
C GLN A 657 -7.11 43.67 39.11
N THR A 658 -6.76 44.10 40.30
CA THR A 658 -6.92 43.34 41.54
C THR A 658 -8.38 43.22 41.98
N GLU A 659 -9.28 44.08 41.48
CA GLU A 659 -10.71 44.07 41.83
C GLU A 659 -11.42 42.75 41.50
N LEU A 660 -11.16 42.14 40.36
CA LEU A 660 -11.72 40.86 39.99
C LEU A 660 -11.29 39.68 40.88
N LEU A 661 -10.03 39.75 41.38
CA LEU A 661 -9.50 38.73 42.28
C LEU A 661 -10.08 38.88 43.67
N LEU A 662 -10.26 40.13 44.11
CA LEU A 662 -10.89 40.48 45.39
C LEU A 662 -12.39 40.11 45.39
N ASP A 663 -13.11 40.27 44.28
CA ASP A 663 -14.51 39.89 44.15
C ASP A 663 -14.68 38.37 44.15
N GLU A 664 -13.80 37.62 43.53
CA GLU A 664 -13.86 36.15 43.54
C GLU A 664 -13.45 35.56 44.86
N LEU A 665 -12.44 36.12 45.51
CA LEU A 665 -12.03 35.78 46.90
C LEU A 665 -13.12 36.19 47.92
N ALA A 666 -13.76 37.35 47.76
CA ALA A 666 -14.87 37.79 48.59
C ALA A 666 -16.07 36.84 48.51
N GLY A 667 -16.35 36.29 47.31
CA GLY A 667 -17.40 35.31 47.12
C GLY A 667 -17.15 33.95 47.80
N GLN A 668 -15.89 33.59 47.99
CA GLN A 668 -15.49 32.33 48.64
C GLN A 668 -15.24 32.51 50.17
N ILE A 669 -14.81 33.70 50.62
CA ILE A 669 -14.45 33.99 52.00
C ILE A 669 -15.66 34.42 52.83
N SER A 670 -16.77 34.83 52.20
CA SER A 670 -17.97 35.29 52.92
C SER A 670 -18.75 34.23 53.68
N ARG A 671 -18.28 32.98 53.73
CA ARG A 671 -18.97 31.90 54.43
C ARG A 671 -18.54 31.59 55.87
N ASP A 672 -17.42 32.17 56.31
CA ASP A 672 -16.96 31.97 57.70
C ASP A 672 -16.40 33.23 58.36
N GLN A 673 -16.82 33.50 59.62
CA GLN A 673 -16.50 34.70 60.40
C GLN A 673 -14.99 35.03 60.55
N PRO A 674 -14.04 34.10 60.50
CA PRO A 674 -12.61 34.41 60.50
C PRO A 674 -12.10 35.10 59.22
N ALA A 675 -12.93 35.13 58.15
CA ALA A 675 -12.53 35.66 56.87
C ALA A 675 -12.61 37.19 56.81
N GLN A 676 -13.35 37.85 57.67
CA GLN A 676 -13.45 39.32 57.67
C GLN A 676 -12.19 40.00 58.23
N ASP A 677 -11.53 39.38 59.18
CA ASP A 677 -10.26 39.88 59.73
C ASP A 677 -9.12 39.68 58.71
N LEU A 678 -9.15 38.59 57.95
CA LEU A 678 -8.21 38.33 56.87
C LEU A 678 -8.41 39.29 55.67
N LEU A 679 -9.68 39.60 55.33
CA LEU A 679 -10.03 40.61 54.30
C LEU A 679 -9.56 42.01 54.68
N GLY A 680 -9.64 42.38 55.99
CA GLY A 680 -9.10 43.61 56.54
C GLY A 680 -7.57 43.65 56.41
N GLU A 681 -6.90 42.54 56.69
CA GLU A 681 -5.44 42.40 56.60
C GLU A 681 -4.97 42.37 55.15
N ILE A 682 -5.70 41.70 54.24
CA ILE A 682 -5.46 41.69 52.78
C ILE A 682 -5.65 43.09 52.21
N ASN A 683 -6.70 43.82 52.56
CA ASN A 683 -6.95 45.16 52.07
C ASN A 683 -5.91 46.18 52.65
N SER A 684 -5.41 45.97 53.86
CA SER A 684 -4.35 46.79 54.42
C SER A 684 -2.95 46.47 53.86
N LYS A 685 -2.74 45.23 53.42
CA LYS A 685 -1.52 44.74 52.79
C LYS A 685 -1.53 44.76 51.26
N ALA A 686 -2.69 44.86 50.61
CA ALA A 686 -2.80 44.92 49.15
C ALA A 686 -2.06 46.10 48.49
N ASN A 687 -1.72 47.11 49.31
CA ASN A 687 -0.84 48.20 48.86
C ASN A 687 0.65 47.98 49.13
N GLN A 688 1.03 46.83 49.74
CA GLN A 688 2.42 46.58 50.16
C GLN A 688 2.89 45.12 50.02
N ILE A 689 2.07 44.20 49.54
CA ILE A 689 2.47 42.79 49.51
C ILE A 689 3.05 42.40 48.14
N ASP A 690 4.23 41.84 48.24
CA ASP A 690 4.85 41.04 47.20
C ASP A 690 3.93 39.84 46.92
N ILE A 691 3.22 39.90 45.80
CA ILE A 691 2.25 38.88 45.32
C ILE A 691 2.92 37.52 45.20
N THR A 692 4.25 37.46 45.27
CA THR A 692 5.07 36.25 45.28
C THR A 692 4.68 35.26 46.38
N GLU A 693 4.29 35.70 47.58
CA GLU A 693 3.88 34.80 48.67
C GLU A 693 2.49 34.15 48.44
N LEU A 694 1.57 34.90 47.84
CA LEU A 694 0.25 34.36 47.52
C LEU A 694 0.33 33.33 46.37
N HIS A 695 1.20 33.60 45.41
CA HIS A 695 1.50 32.65 44.33
C HIS A 695 2.20 31.39 44.84
N GLU A 696 3.10 31.50 45.81
CA GLU A 696 3.74 30.33 46.45
C GLU A 696 2.71 29.45 47.14
N LEU A 697 1.72 30.01 47.81
CA LEU A 697 0.61 29.27 48.42
C LEU A 697 -0.35 28.67 47.42
N MET A 698 -0.63 29.36 46.30
CA MET A 698 -1.43 28.80 45.21
C MET A 698 -0.68 27.68 44.49
N ARG A 699 0.63 27.80 44.26
CA ARG A 699 1.48 26.76 43.68
C ARG A 699 1.52 25.53 44.59
N ILE A 700 1.69 25.69 45.90
CA ILE A 700 1.70 24.59 46.87
C ILE A 700 0.34 23.85 46.86
N ASN A 701 -0.79 24.57 46.74
CA ASN A 701 -2.11 23.96 46.65
C ASN A 701 -2.36 23.29 45.27
N HIS A 702 -1.84 23.86 44.19
CA HIS A 702 -1.90 23.26 42.85
C HIS A 702 -1.06 21.97 42.80
N ASP A 703 0.16 22.01 43.37
CA ASP A 703 1.04 20.83 43.42
C ASP A 703 0.43 19.72 44.29
N LYS A 704 -0.25 20.05 45.38
CA LYS A 704 -1.01 19.07 46.20
C LYS A 704 -2.20 18.47 45.46
N LEU A 705 -2.94 19.27 44.69
CA LEU A 705 -4.03 18.79 43.85
C LEU A 705 -3.53 17.92 42.71
N LEU A 706 -2.38 18.23 42.12
CA LEU A 706 -1.70 17.43 41.10
C LEU A 706 -1.19 16.10 41.68
N GLU A 707 -0.59 16.11 42.87
CA GLU A 707 -0.18 14.89 43.58
C GLU A 707 -1.37 13.99 43.94
N GLU A 708 -2.49 14.59 44.34
CA GLU A 708 -3.70 13.85 44.68
C GLU A 708 -4.40 13.27 43.42
N SER A 709 -4.36 14.03 42.30
CA SER A 709 -4.84 13.56 40.98
C SER A 709 -3.95 12.45 40.42
N MET A 710 -2.62 12.56 40.56
CA MET A 710 -1.68 11.49 40.18
C MET A 710 -1.86 10.25 41.07
N ARG A 711 -2.14 10.42 42.35
CA ARG A 711 -2.41 9.32 43.27
C ARG A 711 -3.73 8.60 42.94
N GLN A 712 -4.76 9.34 42.53
CA GLN A 712 -6.03 8.76 42.06
C GLN A 712 -5.85 8.06 40.69
N GLY A 713 -5.05 8.59 39.77
CA GLY A 713 -4.67 7.95 38.52
C GLY A 713 -3.91 6.63 38.75
N ALA A 714 -2.95 6.62 39.65
CA ALA A 714 -2.21 5.42 40.01
C ALA A 714 -3.09 4.34 40.66
N THR A 715 -4.12 4.77 41.45
CA THR A 715 -5.07 3.83 42.07
C THR A 715 -6.04 3.23 41.02
N ILE A 716 -6.33 3.94 39.93
CA ILE A 716 -7.13 3.46 38.81
C ILE A 716 -6.30 2.45 38.00
N GLU A 717 -5.05 2.73 37.69
CA GLU A 717 -4.13 1.81 37.04
C GLU A 717 -3.89 0.51 37.80
N GLU A 718 -3.80 0.60 39.13
CA GLU A 718 -3.67 -0.57 40.03
C GLU A 718 -4.95 -1.40 40.09
N SER A 719 -6.13 -0.79 39.97
CA SER A 719 -7.40 -1.50 39.88
C SER A 719 -7.63 -2.11 38.51
N GLU A 720 -7.22 -1.47 37.42
CA GLU A 720 -7.28 -2.05 36.08
C GLU A 720 -6.35 -3.26 35.96
N LYS A 721 -5.16 -3.18 36.53
CA LYS A 721 -4.21 -4.30 36.55
C LYS A 721 -4.71 -5.50 37.35
N LYS A 722 -5.46 -5.28 38.43
CA LYS A 722 -6.13 -6.34 39.19
C LYS A 722 -7.34 -6.94 38.47
N TRP A 723 -7.95 -6.20 37.54
CA TRP A 723 -9.02 -6.70 36.66
C TRP A 723 -8.49 -7.54 35.49
N GLU A 724 -7.27 -7.27 35.01
CA GLU A 724 -6.61 -8.06 33.97
C GLU A 724 -6.01 -9.38 34.51
N GLU A 725 -5.72 -9.46 35.82
CA GLU A 725 -5.16 -10.65 36.47
C GLU A 725 -6.24 -11.57 37.08
N ALA A 726 -7.54 -11.19 37.07
CA ALA A 726 -8.69 -11.99 37.54
C ALA A 726 -9.51 -12.56 36.36
#